data_605634803564b28f40aee9284ca7c36f
#
_entry.id   605634803564b28f40aee9284ca7c36f
#
_cell.length_a   1.000
_cell.length_b   1.000
_cell.length_c   1.000
_cell.angle_alpha   90.00
_cell.angle_beta   90.00
_cell.angle_gamma   90.00
#
_symmetry.space_group_name_H-M   'P 1'
#
loop_
_entity.id
_entity.type
_entity.pdbx_description
1 polymer ?
#
loop_
_entity_poly.entity_id
_entity_poly.type
_entity_poly.pdbx_seq_one_letter_code
_entity_poly.pdbx_strand_id
1 'polypeptide(L)'
;MVQKLQVWRIRSADPAWGWISLSWLALALGGIYVLSARLSLSLLTPEGVAVFWPAAGVAAGALIAFGPRTRWAVAAGTMVATIVANLLGDRNLVSSIVFAMCNAAEALLTAGLIERYFGLYFSLDRLSQVLGLLVAAIIAAATSGIGGALGFWLFHGGATPILDTWQNWFASDALGIITIAPLVIGLASAAREPPRPNEVIEGVIALALLVVMCVITIAIPREPWTTVIPIALLFPILLWIAARCPPVFAAAAAFVVTLAIVWTTTIGIGRFGDASIPMADRVLAARGGILAVALCAYVLAALFAERRQHESVLAESEARLQEALTAGAVTTFVWEVDTGKSERSANAAEVLGFDPRQNLTASQFLSRIHPDDRQRFNAFVRGVTPERPTYVVTFRFKQADGQLVWLEETAKAEFDDIGGLLRLKGLTLDVTARKRSADQQSQLIVALDHHVKNLLARIALVAKGMRQNSVSLDVYIQALERRLESMADAHAMLSQSLQDGVELAELVRRQLAPYAADANTTIGGPNIALTVAATQGLAMVLHELATNAANYGALSTPHGRVEVSWNHETGEHAANLSIEWREMGGPPILASPQCKYGVSIIRNLVPNELGGSVDLMFESSGVRCRINVPFKAVRDEASSKPRDVWLRGSGAALVSQQLSEPQ
;
A
#
# COMPACT_ATOMS: atom_id res chain seq x y z
N MET A 1 -7.30 -6.16 -1.48
CA MET A 1 -8.36 -7.11 -1.86
C MET A 1 -8.26 -7.52 -3.34
N VAL A 2 -8.13 -6.61 -4.30
CA VAL A 2 -8.00 -6.93 -5.74
C VAL A 2 -6.72 -7.72 -6.08
N GLN A 3 -5.57 -7.42 -5.45
CA GLN A 3 -4.32 -8.17 -5.66
C GLN A 3 -4.33 -9.58 -5.04
N LYS A 4 -4.98 -9.80 -3.89
CA LYS A 4 -5.20 -11.15 -3.33
C LYS A 4 -6.15 -11.97 -4.20
N LEU A 5 -7.15 -11.35 -4.83
CA LEU A 5 -8.04 -12.02 -5.79
C LEU A 5 -7.32 -12.38 -7.10
N GLN A 6 -6.33 -11.59 -7.55
CA GLN A 6 -5.50 -11.95 -8.71
C GLN A 6 -4.49 -13.07 -8.40
N VAL A 7 -3.87 -13.08 -7.24
CA VAL A 7 -2.97 -14.17 -6.79
C VAL A 7 -3.78 -15.47 -6.59
N TRP A 8 -5.02 -15.39 -6.14
CA TRP A 8 -5.92 -16.53 -6.04
C TRP A 8 -6.40 -17.06 -7.41
N ARG A 9 -6.62 -16.18 -8.39
CA ARG A 9 -6.93 -16.59 -9.77
C ARG A 9 -5.77 -17.34 -10.46
N ILE A 10 -4.51 -17.05 -10.08
CA ILE A 10 -3.33 -17.72 -10.63
C ILE A 10 -3.05 -19.05 -9.91
N ARG A 11 -3.41 -19.18 -8.61
CA ARG A 11 -3.29 -20.45 -7.87
C ARG A 11 -4.47 -21.41 -8.09
N SER A 12 -5.57 -20.96 -8.66
CA SER A 12 -6.70 -21.81 -9.09
C SER A 12 -6.56 -22.34 -10.52
N ALA A 13 -5.39 -22.23 -11.15
CA ALA A 13 -4.96 -23.14 -12.20
C ALA A 13 -4.65 -24.48 -11.51
N ASP A 14 -5.71 -25.19 -11.09
CA ASP A 14 -5.65 -26.54 -10.57
C ASP A 14 -4.75 -27.40 -11.47
N PRO A 15 -3.89 -28.22 -10.88
CA PRO A 15 -3.32 -29.34 -11.61
C PRO A 15 -4.51 -30.09 -12.23
N ALA A 16 -4.50 -30.24 -13.53
CA ALA A 16 -5.52 -30.99 -14.23
C ALA A 16 -5.66 -32.34 -13.50
N TRP A 17 -6.77 -32.56 -12.84
CA TRP A 17 -7.07 -33.86 -12.26
C TRP A 17 -7.06 -34.84 -13.41
N GLY A 18 -5.96 -35.55 -13.60
CA GLY A 18 -5.84 -36.60 -14.60
C GLY A 18 -6.77 -37.75 -14.23
N TRP A 19 -7.17 -38.54 -15.17
CA TRP A 19 -7.98 -39.72 -14.94
C TRP A 19 -7.45 -40.62 -13.82
N ILE A 20 -6.13 -40.70 -13.68
CA ILE A 20 -5.45 -41.47 -12.63
C ILE A 20 -5.75 -40.93 -11.24
N SER A 21 -5.66 -39.59 -11.04
CA SER A 21 -5.94 -38.97 -9.74
C SER A 21 -7.41 -39.04 -9.36
N LEU A 22 -8.33 -38.93 -10.32
CA LEU A 22 -9.78 -39.13 -10.09
C LEU A 22 -10.10 -40.59 -9.72
N SER A 23 -9.41 -41.55 -10.32
CA SER A 23 -9.58 -42.98 -9.98
C SER A 23 -9.06 -43.29 -8.56
N TRP A 24 -7.91 -42.74 -8.18
CA TRP A 24 -7.41 -42.88 -6.81
C TRP A 24 -8.31 -42.19 -5.78
N LEU A 25 -8.89 -41.05 -6.11
CA LEU A 25 -9.85 -40.37 -5.25
C LEU A 25 -11.11 -41.22 -5.08
N ALA A 26 -11.67 -41.77 -6.15
CA ALA A 26 -12.82 -42.65 -6.10
C ALA A 26 -12.57 -43.90 -5.26
N LEU A 27 -11.39 -44.55 -5.40
CA LEU A 27 -10.98 -45.69 -4.61
C LEU A 27 -10.80 -45.36 -3.14
N ALA A 28 -10.10 -44.25 -2.82
CA ALA A 28 -9.87 -43.83 -1.45
C ALA A 28 -11.18 -43.46 -0.75
N LEU A 29 -12.03 -42.66 -1.39
CA LEU A 29 -13.36 -42.30 -0.85
C LEU A 29 -14.28 -43.50 -0.76
N GLY A 30 -14.27 -44.38 -1.77
CA GLY A 30 -15.01 -45.65 -1.73
C GLY A 30 -14.57 -46.52 -0.56
N GLY A 31 -13.29 -46.66 -0.29
CA GLY A 31 -12.74 -47.37 0.86
C GLY A 31 -13.20 -46.77 2.21
N ILE A 32 -13.10 -45.44 2.35
CA ILE A 32 -13.58 -44.72 3.55
C ILE A 32 -15.09 -44.90 3.71
N TYR A 33 -15.84 -44.83 2.62
CA TYR A 33 -17.27 -45.05 2.61
C TYR A 33 -17.65 -46.48 3.07
N VAL A 34 -16.99 -47.51 2.53
CA VAL A 34 -17.22 -48.92 2.95
C VAL A 34 -16.89 -49.09 4.43
N LEU A 35 -15.77 -48.56 4.92
CA LEU A 35 -15.41 -48.62 6.33
C LEU A 35 -16.45 -47.92 7.21
N SER A 36 -16.92 -46.74 6.81
CA SER A 36 -17.96 -45.98 7.51
C SER A 36 -19.31 -46.73 7.52
N ALA A 37 -19.68 -47.31 6.40
CA ALA A 37 -20.89 -48.13 6.30
C ALA A 37 -20.79 -49.42 7.16
N ARG A 38 -19.62 -50.08 7.16
CA ARG A 38 -19.38 -51.26 8.01
C ARG A 38 -19.43 -50.92 9.49
N LEU A 39 -18.89 -49.74 9.88
CA LEU A 39 -18.99 -49.23 11.25
C LEU A 39 -20.48 -49.09 11.65
N SER A 40 -21.32 -48.49 10.81
CA SER A 40 -22.76 -48.38 11.10
C SER A 40 -23.46 -49.72 11.16
N LEU A 41 -23.12 -50.65 10.27
CA LEU A 41 -23.68 -52.01 10.27
C LEU A 41 -23.22 -52.84 11.50
N SER A 42 -22.00 -52.61 12.02
CA SER A 42 -21.54 -53.27 13.25
C SER A 42 -22.15 -52.66 14.51
N LEU A 43 -22.69 -51.45 14.41
CA LEU A 43 -23.33 -50.70 15.48
C LEU A 43 -24.86 -50.64 15.30
N LEU A 44 -25.45 -51.63 14.58
CA LEU A 44 -26.90 -51.80 14.49
C LEU A 44 -27.48 -52.16 15.86
N THR A 45 -28.66 -51.64 16.10
CA THR A 45 -29.46 -52.08 17.24
C THR A 45 -29.89 -53.54 17.03
N PRO A 46 -30.26 -54.28 18.09
CA PRO A 46 -30.79 -55.64 17.95
C PRO A 46 -31.97 -55.76 16.98
N GLU A 47 -32.70 -54.66 16.75
CA GLU A 47 -33.83 -54.58 15.82
C GLU A 47 -33.40 -54.25 14.37
N GLY A 48 -32.08 -54.14 14.12
CA GLY A 48 -31.51 -53.85 12.79
C GLY A 48 -31.57 -52.40 12.34
N VAL A 49 -31.80 -51.45 13.26
CA VAL A 49 -31.89 -50.03 12.97
C VAL A 49 -30.52 -49.35 13.17
N ALA A 50 -30.04 -48.59 12.18
CA ALA A 50 -28.84 -47.76 12.32
C ALA A 50 -29.16 -46.47 13.06
N VAL A 51 -28.35 -46.11 14.08
CA VAL A 51 -28.47 -44.85 14.80
C VAL A 51 -28.13 -43.68 13.88
N PHE A 52 -27.06 -43.81 13.10
CA PHE A 52 -26.62 -42.82 12.11
C PHE A 52 -25.87 -43.50 10.95
N TRP A 53 -25.78 -42.83 9.80
CA TRP A 53 -25.11 -43.33 8.60
C TRP A 53 -23.99 -42.39 8.15
N PRO A 54 -22.76 -42.51 8.71
CA PRO A 54 -21.64 -41.58 8.45
C PRO A 54 -21.19 -41.58 6.98
N ALA A 55 -21.42 -42.65 6.25
CA ALA A 55 -21.07 -42.78 4.85
C ALA A 55 -21.74 -41.71 3.96
N ALA A 56 -23.00 -41.33 4.24
CA ALA A 56 -23.68 -40.23 3.56
C ALA A 56 -22.90 -38.89 3.71
N GLY A 57 -22.43 -38.60 4.93
CA GLY A 57 -21.64 -37.42 5.22
C GLY A 57 -20.25 -37.41 4.56
N VAL A 58 -19.61 -38.59 4.42
CA VAL A 58 -18.35 -38.72 3.68
C VAL A 58 -18.54 -38.34 2.22
N ALA A 59 -19.58 -38.91 1.56
CA ALA A 59 -19.85 -38.64 0.15
C ALA A 59 -20.24 -37.17 -0.10
N ALA A 60 -21.20 -36.62 0.68
CA ALA A 60 -21.64 -35.24 0.57
C ALA A 60 -20.50 -34.26 0.87
N GLY A 61 -19.77 -34.48 1.97
CA GLY A 61 -18.64 -33.67 2.37
C GLY A 61 -17.52 -33.64 1.32
N ALA A 62 -17.20 -34.79 0.72
CA ALA A 62 -16.20 -34.89 -0.33
C ALA A 62 -16.62 -34.11 -1.59
N LEU A 63 -17.89 -34.22 -2.02
CA LEU A 63 -18.40 -33.48 -3.17
C LEU A 63 -18.34 -31.96 -2.96
N ILE A 64 -18.71 -31.49 -1.77
CA ILE A 64 -18.64 -30.07 -1.41
C ILE A 64 -17.17 -29.59 -1.33
N ALA A 65 -16.30 -30.40 -0.72
CA ALA A 65 -14.90 -30.06 -0.52
C ALA A 65 -14.07 -30.03 -1.80
N PHE A 66 -14.27 -31.00 -2.70
CA PHE A 66 -13.48 -31.16 -3.93
C PHE A 66 -14.12 -30.51 -5.17
N GLY A 67 -15.40 -30.17 -5.09
CA GLY A 67 -16.12 -29.41 -6.12
C GLY A 67 -16.55 -30.22 -7.36
N PRO A 68 -17.06 -29.53 -8.40
CA PRO A 68 -17.82 -30.17 -9.50
C PRO A 68 -17.02 -31.11 -10.38
N ARG A 69 -15.71 -30.93 -10.48
CA ARG A 69 -14.85 -31.78 -11.31
C ARG A 69 -14.73 -33.20 -10.81
N THR A 70 -14.97 -33.43 -9.52
CA THR A 70 -14.91 -34.76 -8.89
C THR A 70 -16.26 -35.48 -8.80
N ARG A 71 -17.35 -34.83 -9.23
CA ARG A 71 -18.72 -35.33 -9.05
C ARG A 71 -18.91 -36.77 -9.49
N TRP A 72 -18.51 -37.09 -10.70
CA TRP A 72 -18.71 -38.42 -11.25
C TRP A 72 -17.80 -39.47 -10.61
N ALA A 73 -16.58 -39.10 -10.25
CA ALA A 73 -15.67 -40.00 -9.57
C ALA A 73 -16.17 -40.35 -8.15
N VAL A 74 -16.63 -39.35 -7.39
CA VAL A 74 -17.18 -39.53 -6.05
C VAL A 74 -18.51 -40.29 -6.12
N ALA A 75 -19.43 -39.94 -7.05
CA ALA A 75 -20.69 -40.62 -7.22
C ALA A 75 -20.49 -42.10 -7.58
N ALA A 76 -19.60 -42.42 -8.53
CA ALA A 76 -19.28 -43.80 -8.90
C ALA A 76 -18.64 -44.56 -7.72
N GLY A 77 -17.68 -43.93 -7.01
CA GLY A 77 -17.08 -44.50 -5.80
C GLY A 77 -18.12 -44.80 -4.72
N THR A 78 -19.07 -43.87 -4.47
CA THR A 78 -20.18 -44.06 -3.53
C THR A 78 -21.10 -45.21 -3.95
N MET A 79 -21.46 -45.30 -5.24
CA MET A 79 -22.29 -46.38 -5.75
C MET A 79 -21.64 -47.74 -5.56
N VAL A 80 -20.40 -47.90 -6.01
CA VAL A 80 -19.64 -49.15 -5.86
C VAL A 80 -19.49 -49.52 -4.39
N ALA A 81 -19.13 -48.57 -3.55
CA ALA A 81 -18.95 -48.77 -2.12
C ALA A 81 -20.27 -49.17 -1.42
N THR A 82 -21.39 -48.54 -1.79
CA THR A 82 -22.72 -48.92 -1.26
C THR A 82 -23.10 -50.36 -1.67
N ILE A 83 -22.88 -50.72 -2.94
CA ILE A 83 -23.15 -52.09 -3.40
C ILE A 83 -22.31 -53.10 -2.62
N VAL A 84 -21.00 -52.87 -2.51
CA VAL A 84 -20.08 -53.74 -1.77
C VAL A 84 -20.47 -53.85 -0.29
N ALA A 85 -20.78 -52.73 0.37
CA ALA A 85 -21.19 -52.74 1.78
C ALA A 85 -22.48 -53.53 2.01
N ASN A 86 -23.47 -53.40 1.11
CA ASN A 86 -24.74 -54.11 1.19
C ASN A 86 -24.60 -55.63 0.88
N LEU A 87 -23.78 -55.99 -0.14
CA LEU A 87 -23.50 -57.39 -0.45
C LEU A 87 -22.75 -58.12 0.68
N LEU A 88 -21.82 -57.42 1.34
CA LEU A 88 -21.15 -57.93 2.54
C LEU A 88 -22.09 -58.05 3.76
N GLY A 89 -23.27 -57.49 3.71
CA GLY A 89 -24.33 -57.58 4.70
C GLY A 89 -25.47 -58.49 4.26
N ASP A 90 -25.21 -59.46 3.34
CA ASP A 90 -26.14 -60.47 2.83
C ASP A 90 -27.41 -59.90 2.18
N ARG A 91 -27.36 -58.71 1.60
CA ARG A 91 -28.48 -58.10 0.87
C ARG A 91 -28.47 -58.50 -0.61
N ASN A 92 -29.66 -58.50 -1.22
CA ASN A 92 -29.82 -58.77 -2.64
C ASN A 92 -29.12 -57.71 -3.52
N LEU A 93 -28.48 -58.12 -4.63
CA LEU A 93 -27.82 -57.26 -5.58
C LEU A 93 -28.72 -56.15 -6.14
N VAL A 94 -29.97 -56.48 -6.50
CA VAL A 94 -30.88 -55.47 -7.08
C VAL A 94 -31.27 -54.40 -6.08
N SER A 95 -31.56 -54.75 -4.84
CA SER A 95 -31.83 -53.79 -3.77
C SER A 95 -30.57 -52.95 -3.47
N SER A 96 -29.37 -53.55 -3.51
CA SER A 96 -28.11 -52.87 -3.31
C SER A 96 -27.82 -51.79 -4.38
N ILE A 97 -28.21 -52.07 -5.65
CA ILE A 97 -28.10 -51.09 -6.75
C ILE A 97 -29.07 -49.93 -6.52
N VAL A 98 -30.32 -50.19 -6.14
CA VAL A 98 -31.31 -49.13 -5.86
C VAL A 98 -30.83 -48.23 -4.70
N PHE A 99 -30.35 -48.81 -3.61
CA PHE A 99 -29.82 -48.07 -2.48
C PHE A 99 -28.54 -47.25 -2.85
N ALA A 100 -27.71 -47.82 -3.71
CA ALA A 100 -26.53 -47.12 -4.21
C ALA A 100 -26.91 -45.87 -5.04
N MET A 101 -27.95 -45.98 -5.87
CA MET A 101 -28.47 -44.83 -6.62
C MET A 101 -29.06 -43.77 -5.69
N CYS A 102 -29.81 -44.16 -4.65
CA CYS A 102 -30.34 -43.22 -3.66
C CYS A 102 -29.23 -42.46 -2.93
N ASN A 103 -28.20 -43.15 -2.44
CA ASN A 103 -27.10 -42.57 -1.71
C ASN A 103 -26.22 -41.64 -2.60
N ALA A 104 -25.98 -42.03 -3.85
CA ALA A 104 -25.26 -41.18 -4.78
C ALA A 104 -26.06 -39.92 -5.16
N ALA A 105 -27.37 -40.06 -5.39
CA ALA A 105 -28.27 -38.94 -5.67
C ALA A 105 -28.36 -37.97 -4.48
N GLU A 106 -28.40 -38.49 -3.25
CA GLU A 106 -28.38 -37.70 -2.01
C GLU A 106 -27.13 -36.84 -1.90
N ALA A 107 -25.96 -37.44 -2.09
CA ALA A 107 -24.71 -36.74 -2.03
C ALA A 107 -24.60 -35.64 -3.12
N LEU A 108 -25.05 -35.98 -4.36
CA LEU A 108 -25.10 -35.03 -5.47
C LEU A 108 -26.09 -33.89 -5.22
N LEU A 109 -27.27 -34.19 -4.65
CA LEU A 109 -28.26 -33.18 -4.32
C LEU A 109 -27.78 -32.23 -3.22
N THR A 110 -27.19 -32.77 -2.15
CA THR A 110 -26.61 -31.99 -1.07
C THR A 110 -25.55 -31.01 -1.62
N ALA A 111 -24.59 -31.54 -2.38
CA ALA A 111 -23.53 -30.72 -2.96
C ALA A 111 -24.07 -29.70 -3.99
N GLY A 112 -25.06 -30.12 -4.82
CA GLY A 112 -25.67 -29.24 -5.81
C GLY A 112 -26.44 -28.08 -5.19
N LEU A 113 -27.16 -28.30 -4.08
CA LEU A 113 -27.83 -27.25 -3.32
C LEU A 113 -26.80 -26.26 -2.73
N ILE A 114 -25.74 -26.76 -2.09
CA ILE A 114 -24.69 -25.92 -1.52
C ILE A 114 -24.02 -25.08 -2.61
N GLU A 115 -23.66 -25.67 -3.74
CA GLU A 115 -23.03 -24.97 -4.84
C GLU A 115 -23.93 -23.89 -5.45
N ARG A 116 -25.22 -24.17 -5.62
CA ARG A 116 -26.19 -23.24 -6.18
C ARG A 116 -26.38 -21.99 -5.32
N TYR A 117 -26.43 -22.15 -4.00
CA TYR A 117 -26.76 -21.03 -3.09
C TYR A 117 -25.54 -20.35 -2.46
N PHE A 118 -24.44 -21.07 -2.31
CA PHE A 118 -23.22 -20.57 -1.64
C PHE A 118 -21.98 -20.53 -2.55
N GLY A 119 -22.07 -21.09 -3.76
CA GLY A 119 -20.97 -21.12 -4.72
C GLY A 119 -20.00 -22.27 -4.48
N LEU A 120 -18.87 -22.22 -5.23
CA LEU A 120 -17.86 -23.29 -5.26
C LEU A 120 -16.97 -23.34 -4.02
N TYR A 121 -16.87 -22.23 -3.29
CA TYR A 121 -16.01 -22.10 -2.10
C TYR A 121 -16.89 -22.08 -0.86
N PHE A 122 -17.18 -23.26 -0.37
CA PHE A 122 -17.99 -23.43 0.84
C PHE A 122 -17.06 -23.64 2.05
N SER A 123 -17.31 -22.92 3.13
CA SER A 123 -16.62 -23.03 4.42
C SER A 123 -17.63 -23.07 5.56
N LEU A 124 -17.18 -23.33 6.78
CA LEU A 124 -18.03 -23.35 7.97
C LEU A 124 -17.86 -22.10 8.83
N ASP A 125 -17.32 -21.04 8.26
CA ASP A 125 -16.95 -19.81 8.99
C ASP A 125 -18.11 -18.82 9.15
N ARG A 126 -19.26 -19.11 8.51
CA ARG A 126 -20.45 -18.25 8.53
C ARG A 126 -21.69 -19.01 8.96
N LEU A 127 -22.50 -18.38 9.81
CA LEU A 127 -23.76 -18.96 10.27
C LEU A 127 -24.70 -19.35 9.11
N SER A 128 -24.79 -18.50 8.09
CA SER A 128 -25.62 -18.77 6.88
C SER A 128 -25.20 -20.04 6.14
N GLN A 129 -23.89 -20.32 6.09
CA GLN A 129 -23.36 -21.52 5.44
C GLN A 129 -23.64 -22.77 6.26
N VAL A 130 -23.48 -22.73 7.57
CA VAL A 130 -23.86 -23.83 8.47
C VAL A 130 -25.34 -24.16 8.35
N LEU A 131 -26.21 -23.14 8.42
CA LEU A 131 -27.66 -23.33 8.26
C LEU A 131 -28.01 -23.86 6.85
N GLY A 132 -27.31 -23.39 5.82
CA GLY A 132 -27.46 -23.89 4.45
C GLY A 132 -27.14 -25.37 4.32
N LEU A 133 -26.06 -25.84 4.98
CA LEU A 133 -25.70 -27.25 5.00
C LEU A 133 -26.77 -28.11 5.71
N LEU A 134 -27.31 -27.62 6.83
CA LEU A 134 -28.38 -28.27 7.55
C LEU A 134 -29.63 -28.43 6.68
N VAL A 135 -30.06 -27.37 6.00
CA VAL A 135 -31.23 -27.39 5.10
C VAL A 135 -30.96 -28.30 3.91
N ALA A 136 -29.77 -28.25 3.31
CA ALA A 136 -29.40 -29.13 2.20
C ALA A 136 -29.41 -30.62 2.62
N ALA A 137 -28.87 -30.93 3.82
CA ALA A 137 -28.89 -32.29 4.37
C ALA A 137 -30.31 -32.80 4.60
N ILE A 138 -31.20 -31.99 5.18
CA ILE A 138 -32.60 -32.34 5.41
C ILE A 138 -33.30 -32.62 4.08
N ILE A 139 -33.18 -31.76 3.08
CA ILE A 139 -33.85 -31.94 1.78
C ILE A 139 -33.31 -33.18 1.07
N ALA A 140 -32.00 -33.38 1.06
CA ALA A 140 -31.40 -34.51 0.35
C ALA A 140 -31.72 -35.84 1.01
N ALA A 141 -31.60 -35.94 2.35
CA ALA A 141 -31.91 -37.15 3.09
C ALA A 141 -33.42 -37.51 3.03
N ALA A 142 -34.29 -36.49 3.10
CA ALA A 142 -35.73 -36.72 2.94
C ALA A 142 -36.05 -37.29 1.54
N THR A 143 -35.42 -36.76 0.50
CA THR A 143 -35.62 -37.20 -0.89
C THR A 143 -35.05 -38.61 -1.10
N SER A 144 -33.83 -38.87 -0.63
CA SER A 144 -33.17 -40.17 -0.69
C SER A 144 -33.99 -41.25 0.06
N GLY A 145 -34.49 -40.87 1.24
CA GLY A 145 -35.31 -41.72 2.08
C GLY A 145 -36.58 -42.25 1.39
N ILE A 146 -37.22 -41.45 0.50
CA ILE A 146 -38.37 -41.89 -0.29
C ILE A 146 -37.97 -43.07 -1.19
N GLY A 147 -36.85 -42.91 -1.94
CA GLY A 147 -36.35 -43.98 -2.80
C GLY A 147 -35.88 -45.20 -2.03
N GLY A 148 -35.22 -45.00 -0.88
CA GLY A 148 -34.76 -46.05 0.01
C GLY A 148 -35.90 -46.84 0.62
N ALA A 149 -36.95 -46.18 1.16
CA ALA A 149 -38.12 -46.82 1.75
C ALA A 149 -38.92 -47.58 0.72
N LEU A 150 -39.13 -47.03 -0.48
CA LEU A 150 -39.83 -47.70 -1.56
C LEU A 150 -39.03 -48.90 -2.06
N GLY A 151 -37.72 -48.80 -2.24
CA GLY A 151 -36.84 -49.91 -2.60
C GLY A 151 -36.87 -51.03 -1.54
N PHE A 152 -36.82 -50.66 -0.25
CA PHE A 152 -36.89 -51.63 0.85
C PHE A 152 -38.21 -52.39 0.83
N TRP A 153 -39.34 -51.67 0.68
CA TRP A 153 -40.67 -52.26 0.62
C TRP A 153 -40.81 -53.24 -0.55
N LEU A 154 -40.31 -52.87 -1.74
CA LEU A 154 -40.41 -53.71 -2.96
C LEU A 154 -39.58 -55.00 -2.87
N PHE A 155 -38.37 -54.94 -2.27
CA PHE A 155 -37.44 -56.07 -2.31
C PHE A 155 -37.39 -56.91 -1.02
N HIS A 156 -38.00 -56.43 0.09
CA HIS A 156 -37.97 -57.11 1.39
C HIS A 156 -39.39 -57.53 1.89
N GLY A 157 -40.34 -57.60 0.99
CA GLY A 157 -41.66 -58.25 1.26
C GLY A 157 -42.63 -57.44 2.12
N GLY A 158 -42.44 -56.13 2.28
CA GLY A 158 -43.39 -55.23 2.96
C GLY A 158 -43.56 -55.43 4.47
N ALA A 159 -42.64 -56.12 5.12
CA ALA A 159 -42.72 -56.47 6.54
C ALA A 159 -42.71 -55.27 7.51
N THR A 160 -42.14 -54.13 7.08
CA THR A 160 -42.08 -52.88 7.87
C THR A 160 -42.91 -51.78 7.21
N PRO A 161 -43.61 -50.94 7.99
CA PRO A 161 -44.32 -49.79 7.44
C PRO A 161 -43.37 -48.87 6.67
N ILE A 162 -43.79 -48.38 5.49
CA ILE A 162 -42.97 -47.48 4.62
C ILE A 162 -42.59 -46.24 5.37
N LEU A 163 -43.47 -45.67 6.19
CA LEU A 163 -43.19 -44.44 6.94
C LEU A 163 -42.08 -44.63 7.97
N ASP A 164 -42.07 -45.75 8.69
CA ASP A 164 -41.05 -46.07 9.68
C ASP A 164 -39.68 -46.30 9.02
N THR A 165 -39.66 -46.96 7.88
CA THR A 165 -38.46 -47.14 7.06
C THR A 165 -37.94 -45.79 6.55
N TRP A 166 -38.83 -44.90 6.05
CA TRP A 166 -38.50 -43.58 5.60
C TRP A 166 -37.93 -42.71 6.75
N GLN A 167 -38.59 -42.69 7.92
CA GLN A 167 -38.14 -41.93 9.08
C GLN A 167 -36.74 -42.35 9.55
N ASN A 168 -36.50 -43.67 9.60
CA ASN A 168 -35.20 -44.20 10.00
C ASN A 168 -34.12 -43.89 8.98
N TRP A 169 -34.41 -44.03 7.67
CA TRP A 169 -33.48 -43.66 6.61
C TRP A 169 -33.15 -42.18 6.66
N PHE A 170 -34.16 -41.32 6.62
CA PHE A 170 -34.03 -39.87 6.71
C PHE A 170 -33.20 -39.44 7.92
N ALA A 171 -33.53 -39.92 9.12
CA ALA A 171 -32.86 -39.52 10.33
C ALA A 171 -31.38 -39.95 10.39
N SER A 172 -31.08 -41.19 9.93
CA SER A 172 -29.72 -41.73 9.95
C SER A 172 -28.80 -41.00 8.94
N ASP A 173 -29.29 -40.72 7.74
CA ASP A 173 -28.53 -40.09 6.68
C ASP A 173 -28.35 -38.59 6.93
N ALA A 174 -29.42 -37.89 7.35
CA ALA A 174 -29.33 -36.50 7.74
C ALA A 174 -28.30 -36.27 8.86
N LEU A 175 -28.32 -37.11 9.91
CA LEU A 175 -27.32 -37.05 10.99
C LEU A 175 -25.94 -37.39 10.49
N GLY A 176 -25.80 -38.35 9.58
CA GLY A 176 -24.54 -38.69 8.94
C GLY A 176 -23.94 -37.50 8.19
N ILE A 177 -24.75 -36.80 7.38
CA ILE A 177 -24.32 -35.60 6.65
C ILE A 177 -23.99 -34.48 7.64
N ILE A 178 -24.86 -34.18 8.61
CA ILE A 178 -24.68 -33.08 9.57
C ILE A 178 -23.41 -33.28 10.41
N THR A 179 -23.04 -34.52 10.75
CA THR A 179 -21.89 -34.78 11.63
C THR A 179 -20.57 -34.95 10.89
N ILE A 180 -20.58 -35.59 9.71
CA ILE A 180 -19.36 -35.96 8.99
C ILE A 180 -19.01 -34.97 7.88
N ALA A 181 -19.99 -34.44 7.14
CA ALA A 181 -19.67 -33.51 6.07
C ALA A 181 -18.92 -32.26 6.56
N PRO A 182 -19.27 -31.62 7.71
CA PRO A 182 -18.49 -30.53 8.27
C PRO A 182 -17.04 -30.89 8.56
N LEU A 183 -16.79 -32.11 9.05
CA LEU A 183 -15.41 -32.56 9.32
C LEU A 183 -14.60 -32.69 8.02
N VAL A 184 -15.18 -33.31 6.99
CA VAL A 184 -14.52 -33.47 5.67
C VAL A 184 -14.25 -32.10 5.03
N ILE A 185 -15.22 -31.20 5.07
CA ILE A 185 -15.11 -29.84 4.54
C ILE A 185 -14.04 -29.06 5.32
N GLY A 186 -14.07 -29.15 6.66
CA GLY A 186 -13.12 -28.48 7.53
C GLY A 186 -11.67 -28.96 7.33
N LEU A 187 -11.47 -30.28 7.19
CA LEU A 187 -10.15 -30.86 6.91
C LEU A 187 -9.63 -30.43 5.53
N ALA A 188 -10.49 -30.42 4.51
CA ALA A 188 -10.11 -29.95 3.19
C ALA A 188 -9.79 -28.43 3.18
N SER A 189 -10.53 -27.63 3.95
CA SER A 189 -10.24 -26.21 4.14
C SER A 189 -8.91 -25.99 4.85
N ALA A 190 -8.66 -26.70 5.95
CA ALA A 190 -7.40 -26.65 6.71
C ALA A 190 -6.19 -27.11 5.88
N ALA A 191 -6.37 -28.04 4.94
CA ALA A 191 -5.31 -28.47 4.02
C ALA A 191 -4.98 -27.40 2.97
N ARG A 192 -5.96 -26.58 2.55
CA ARG A 192 -5.76 -25.46 1.61
C ARG A 192 -5.18 -24.22 2.28
N GLU A 193 -5.69 -23.88 3.45
CA GLU A 193 -5.27 -22.75 4.27
C GLU A 193 -4.94 -23.27 5.67
N PRO A 194 -3.67 -23.66 5.93
CA PRO A 194 -3.27 -24.22 7.21
C PRO A 194 -3.51 -23.20 8.34
N PRO A 195 -4.18 -23.62 9.42
CA PRO A 195 -4.31 -22.78 10.60
C PRO A 195 -2.96 -22.50 11.25
N ARG A 196 -2.90 -21.48 12.09
CA ARG A 196 -1.67 -21.14 12.82
C ARG A 196 -1.26 -22.28 13.73
N PRO A 197 0.05 -22.56 13.90
CA PRO A 197 0.51 -23.67 14.75
C PRO A 197 -0.06 -23.64 16.17
N ASN A 198 -0.17 -22.46 16.78
CA ASN A 198 -0.75 -22.30 18.12
C ASN A 198 -2.24 -22.69 18.19
N GLU A 199 -3.00 -22.37 17.14
CA GLU A 199 -4.43 -22.75 17.05
C GLU A 199 -4.59 -24.26 16.88
N VAL A 200 -3.67 -24.90 16.17
CA VAL A 200 -3.64 -26.37 16.02
C VAL A 200 -3.31 -27.03 17.35
N ILE A 201 -2.29 -26.58 18.05
CA ILE A 201 -1.89 -27.12 19.36
C ILE A 201 -3.04 -26.99 20.37
N GLU A 202 -3.64 -25.78 20.45
CA GLU A 202 -4.77 -25.52 21.35
C GLU A 202 -5.97 -26.43 21.00
N GLY A 203 -6.29 -26.58 19.72
CA GLY A 203 -7.38 -27.44 19.25
C GLY A 203 -7.15 -28.91 19.53
N VAL A 204 -5.93 -29.41 19.36
CA VAL A 204 -5.56 -30.80 19.67
C VAL A 204 -5.67 -31.06 21.17
N ILE A 205 -5.18 -30.15 22.02
CA ILE A 205 -5.29 -30.26 23.48
C ILE A 205 -6.75 -30.28 23.92
N ALA A 206 -7.58 -29.37 23.41
CA ALA A 206 -8.99 -29.30 23.72
C ALA A 206 -9.76 -30.54 23.26
N LEU A 207 -9.43 -31.08 22.07
CA LEU A 207 -10.02 -32.31 21.56
C LEU A 207 -9.60 -33.53 22.39
N ALA A 208 -8.34 -33.63 22.79
CA ALA A 208 -7.86 -34.69 23.68
C ALA A 208 -8.58 -34.64 25.04
N LEU A 209 -8.75 -33.45 25.61
CA LEU A 209 -9.52 -33.26 26.85
C LEU A 209 -10.96 -33.68 26.68
N LEU A 210 -11.58 -33.35 25.55
CA LEU A 210 -12.96 -33.79 25.21
C LEU A 210 -13.08 -35.33 25.17
N VAL A 211 -12.11 -36.00 24.51
CA VAL A 211 -12.07 -37.46 24.46
C VAL A 211 -11.98 -38.07 25.87
N VAL A 212 -11.07 -37.54 26.71
CA VAL A 212 -10.94 -37.98 28.09
C VAL A 212 -12.24 -37.79 28.88
N MET A 213 -12.91 -36.66 28.71
CA MET A 213 -14.20 -36.39 29.35
C MET A 213 -15.31 -37.32 28.85
N CYS A 214 -15.34 -37.64 27.55
CA CYS A 214 -16.26 -38.65 27.03
C CYS A 214 -16.02 -40.03 27.67
N VAL A 215 -14.76 -40.46 27.79
CA VAL A 215 -14.40 -41.75 28.42
C VAL A 215 -14.79 -41.74 29.91
N ILE A 216 -14.50 -40.67 30.63
CA ILE A 216 -14.92 -40.52 32.03
C ILE A 216 -16.44 -40.60 32.16
N THR A 217 -17.18 -39.91 31.31
CA THR A 217 -18.66 -39.94 31.31
C THR A 217 -19.23 -41.32 31.05
N ILE A 218 -18.54 -42.14 30.25
CA ILE A 218 -18.93 -43.54 29.96
C ILE A 218 -18.58 -44.48 31.15
N ALA A 219 -17.43 -44.21 31.80
CA ALA A 219 -16.88 -45.09 32.85
C ALA A 219 -17.53 -44.90 34.24
N ILE A 220 -18.11 -43.73 34.54
CA ILE A 220 -18.71 -43.43 35.85
C ILE A 220 -20.00 -44.20 36.05
N PRO A 221 -20.19 -44.88 37.23
CA PRO A 221 -21.41 -45.57 37.61
C PRO A 221 -22.64 -44.66 37.63
N ARG A 222 -23.82 -45.23 37.35
CA ARG A 222 -25.08 -44.52 37.21
C ARG A 222 -25.72 -44.17 38.54
N GLU A 223 -25.39 -42.98 39.05
CA GLU A 223 -26.13 -42.36 40.13
C GLU A 223 -26.80 -41.08 39.64
N PRO A 224 -27.97 -40.64 40.17
CA PRO A 224 -28.75 -39.54 39.61
C PRO A 224 -27.94 -38.23 39.40
N TRP A 225 -27.01 -37.94 40.30
CA TRP A 225 -26.19 -36.73 40.23
C TRP A 225 -24.85 -36.92 39.50
N THR A 226 -24.32 -38.14 39.40
CA THR A 226 -23.09 -38.43 38.64
C THR A 226 -23.30 -38.41 37.12
N THR A 227 -24.54 -38.46 36.67
CA THR A 227 -24.88 -38.41 35.25
C THR A 227 -24.95 -36.97 34.68
N VAL A 228 -25.24 -35.96 35.53
CA VAL A 228 -25.41 -34.58 35.11
C VAL A 228 -24.08 -33.84 34.99
N ILE A 229 -23.19 -34.04 35.97
CA ILE A 229 -21.92 -33.33 36.07
C ILE A 229 -20.99 -33.57 34.86
N PRO A 230 -20.70 -34.79 34.41
CA PRO A 230 -19.84 -35.02 33.26
C PRO A 230 -20.40 -34.47 31.97
N ILE A 231 -21.71 -34.54 31.76
CA ILE A 231 -22.36 -33.97 30.57
C ILE A 231 -22.26 -32.45 30.61
N ALA A 232 -22.47 -31.83 31.78
CA ALA A 232 -22.32 -30.37 31.95
C ALA A 232 -20.91 -29.91 31.68
N LEU A 233 -19.87 -30.69 32.00
CA LEU A 233 -18.47 -30.37 31.71
C LEU A 233 -18.07 -30.44 30.23
N LEU A 234 -18.85 -31.14 29.38
CA LEU A 234 -18.64 -31.15 27.94
C LEU A 234 -18.92 -29.77 27.31
N PHE A 235 -19.89 -29.01 27.83
CA PHE A 235 -20.24 -27.70 27.28
C PHE A 235 -19.13 -26.68 27.35
N PRO A 236 -18.42 -26.46 28.47
CA PRO A 236 -17.27 -25.54 28.52
C PRO A 236 -16.17 -25.91 27.51
N ILE A 237 -15.89 -27.20 27.31
CA ILE A 237 -14.88 -27.65 26.35
C ILE A 237 -15.34 -27.39 24.93
N LEU A 238 -16.58 -27.69 24.59
CA LEU A 238 -17.17 -27.39 23.28
C LEU A 238 -17.20 -25.88 23.03
N LEU A 239 -17.55 -25.08 24.03
CA LEU A 239 -17.52 -23.61 23.93
C LEU A 239 -16.10 -23.09 23.72
N TRP A 240 -15.13 -23.63 24.45
CA TRP A 240 -13.71 -23.29 24.27
C TRP A 240 -13.25 -23.57 22.84
N ILE A 241 -13.51 -24.80 22.33
CA ILE A 241 -13.20 -25.19 20.95
C ILE A 241 -13.86 -24.22 19.95
N ALA A 242 -15.16 -23.95 20.12
CA ALA A 242 -15.91 -23.07 19.23
C ALA A 242 -15.37 -21.60 19.25
N ALA A 243 -15.01 -21.11 20.44
CA ALA A 243 -14.59 -19.71 20.61
C ALA A 243 -13.15 -19.45 20.13
N ARG A 244 -12.24 -20.41 20.30
CA ARG A 244 -10.80 -20.17 20.09
C ARG A 244 -10.18 -20.94 18.94
N CYS A 245 -10.76 -22.09 18.57
CA CYS A 245 -10.18 -22.94 17.53
C CYS A 245 -10.84 -22.71 16.16
N PRO A 246 -10.17 -23.08 15.07
CA PRO A 246 -10.79 -23.15 13.74
C PRO A 246 -12.00 -24.07 13.70
N PRO A 247 -13.01 -23.84 12.83
CA PRO A 247 -14.26 -24.62 12.77
C PRO A 247 -14.07 -26.12 12.56
N VAL A 248 -12.96 -26.56 11.97
CA VAL A 248 -12.62 -27.98 11.82
C VAL A 248 -12.53 -28.70 13.16
N PHE A 249 -12.06 -28.05 14.23
CA PHE A 249 -12.00 -28.64 15.56
C PHE A 249 -13.38 -28.78 16.20
N ALA A 250 -14.29 -27.83 15.92
CA ALA A 250 -15.69 -27.97 16.33
C ALA A 250 -16.38 -29.13 15.62
N ALA A 251 -16.06 -29.33 14.34
CA ALA A 251 -16.54 -30.49 13.59
C ALA A 251 -15.97 -31.82 14.12
N ALA A 252 -14.67 -31.84 14.44
CA ALA A 252 -14.06 -33.01 15.07
C ALA A 252 -14.64 -33.30 16.45
N ALA A 253 -14.89 -32.26 17.25
CA ALA A 253 -15.51 -32.39 18.58
C ALA A 253 -16.95 -32.97 18.48
N ALA A 254 -17.78 -32.45 17.56
CA ALA A 254 -19.12 -32.97 17.32
C ALA A 254 -19.08 -34.44 16.87
N PHE A 255 -18.10 -34.80 16.03
CA PHE A 255 -17.89 -36.19 15.61
C PHE A 255 -17.50 -37.11 16.77
N VAL A 256 -16.56 -36.70 17.62
CA VAL A 256 -16.12 -37.46 18.81
C VAL A 256 -17.29 -37.72 19.76
N VAL A 257 -18.09 -36.70 20.06
CA VAL A 257 -19.27 -36.83 20.91
C VAL A 257 -20.31 -37.73 20.25
N THR A 258 -20.53 -37.59 18.95
CA THR A 258 -21.44 -38.47 18.17
C THR A 258 -21.03 -39.94 18.28
N LEU A 259 -19.74 -40.23 18.09
CA LEU A 259 -19.21 -41.58 18.19
C LEU A 259 -19.41 -42.15 19.61
N ALA A 260 -19.18 -41.36 20.65
CA ALA A 260 -19.41 -41.73 22.04
C ALA A 260 -20.89 -42.04 22.32
N ILE A 261 -21.83 -41.23 21.81
CA ILE A 261 -23.28 -41.45 21.96
C ILE A 261 -23.69 -42.74 21.23
N VAL A 262 -23.27 -42.92 19.99
CA VAL A 262 -23.61 -44.10 19.19
C VAL A 262 -23.07 -45.37 19.85
N TRP A 263 -21.80 -45.35 20.26
CA TRP A 263 -21.15 -46.46 20.94
C TRP A 263 -21.90 -46.89 22.22
N THR A 264 -22.24 -45.92 23.07
CA THR A 264 -22.93 -46.18 24.35
C THR A 264 -24.36 -46.70 24.12
N THR A 265 -25.07 -46.16 23.11
CA THR A 265 -26.42 -46.61 22.73
C THR A 265 -26.43 -48.07 22.28
N THR A 266 -25.42 -48.46 21.48
CA THR A 266 -25.37 -49.79 20.86
C THR A 266 -24.93 -50.89 21.84
N ILE A 267 -23.89 -50.59 22.67
CA ILE A 267 -23.38 -51.60 23.62
C ILE A 267 -24.22 -51.68 24.90
N GLY A 268 -25.17 -50.77 25.07
CA GLY A 268 -26.03 -50.79 26.25
C GLY A 268 -25.38 -50.22 27.50
N ILE A 269 -24.36 -49.34 27.35
CA ILE A 269 -23.61 -48.74 28.45
C ILE A 269 -23.98 -47.24 28.58
N GLY A 270 -23.93 -46.69 29.78
CA GLY A 270 -24.18 -45.27 30.02
C GLY A 270 -25.68 -44.89 29.82
N ARG A 271 -25.95 -43.58 29.75
CA ARG A 271 -27.30 -43.00 29.72
C ARG A 271 -28.10 -43.42 28.50
N PHE A 272 -27.49 -43.47 27.35
CA PHE A 272 -28.14 -43.84 26.07
C PHE A 272 -28.22 -45.36 25.88
N GLY A 273 -27.64 -46.17 26.79
CA GLY A 273 -27.65 -47.63 26.75
C GLY A 273 -28.52 -48.25 27.83
N ASP A 274 -29.42 -47.53 28.51
CA ASP A 274 -30.23 -48.03 29.59
C ASP A 274 -31.21 -49.12 29.11
N ALA A 275 -31.02 -50.35 29.54
CA ALA A 275 -31.84 -51.51 29.15
C ALA A 275 -33.28 -51.43 29.66
N SER A 276 -33.58 -50.57 30.64
CA SER A 276 -34.96 -50.33 31.12
C SER A 276 -35.79 -49.47 30.14
N ILE A 277 -35.14 -48.76 29.22
CA ILE A 277 -35.79 -47.90 28.22
C ILE A 277 -35.93 -48.70 26.91
N PRO A 278 -37.09 -48.66 26.23
CA PRO A 278 -37.27 -49.27 24.92
C PRO A 278 -36.22 -48.81 23.93
N MET A 279 -35.74 -49.68 23.05
CA MET A 279 -34.67 -49.38 22.11
C MET A 279 -34.99 -48.21 21.18
N ALA A 280 -36.22 -48.10 20.73
CA ALA A 280 -36.68 -47.00 19.88
C ALA A 280 -36.50 -45.63 20.57
N ASP A 281 -36.83 -45.55 21.86
CA ASP A 281 -36.69 -44.31 22.64
C ASP A 281 -35.23 -43.97 22.90
N ARG A 282 -34.35 -44.99 23.11
CA ARG A 282 -32.90 -44.79 23.23
C ARG A 282 -32.30 -44.25 21.94
N VAL A 283 -32.70 -44.81 20.79
CA VAL A 283 -32.25 -44.34 19.48
C VAL A 283 -32.74 -42.91 19.24
N LEU A 284 -33.98 -42.59 19.56
CA LEU A 284 -34.53 -41.24 19.43
C LEU A 284 -33.79 -40.24 20.31
N ALA A 285 -33.52 -40.59 21.57
CA ALA A 285 -32.76 -39.77 22.50
C ALA A 285 -31.30 -39.56 22.01
N ALA A 286 -30.66 -40.62 21.49
CA ALA A 286 -29.32 -40.52 20.92
C ALA A 286 -29.26 -39.58 19.71
N ARG A 287 -30.22 -39.73 18.78
CA ARG A 287 -30.35 -38.86 17.59
C ARG A 287 -30.57 -37.40 17.99
N GLY A 288 -31.45 -37.14 18.95
CA GLY A 288 -31.67 -35.78 19.51
C GLY A 288 -30.42 -35.19 20.15
N GLY A 289 -29.69 -36.01 20.93
CA GLY A 289 -28.42 -35.62 21.55
C GLY A 289 -27.32 -35.27 20.52
N ILE A 290 -27.17 -36.10 19.48
CA ILE A 290 -26.21 -35.85 18.40
C ILE A 290 -26.53 -34.54 17.68
N LEU A 291 -27.81 -34.36 17.31
CA LEU A 291 -28.27 -33.16 16.60
C LEU A 291 -28.03 -31.89 17.46
N ALA A 292 -28.38 -31.96 18.76
CA ALA A 292 -28.19 -30.82 19.66
C ALA A 292 -26.73 -30.43 19.81
N VAL A 293 -25.82 -31.39 20.00
CA VAL A 293 -24.38 -31.13 20.12
C VAL A 293 -23.82 -30.60 18.81
N ALA A 294 -24.17 -31.20 17.67
CA ALA A 294 -23.66 -30.73 16.36
C ALA A 294 -24.14 -29.32 16.06
N LEU A 295 -25.43 -29.02 16.26
CA LEU A 295 -25.97 -27.68 16.08
C LEU A 295 -25.27 -26.65 16.97
N CYS A 296 -25.18 -26.92 18.28
CA CYS A 296 -24.53 -26.01 19.23
C CYS A 296 -23.06 -25.77 18.82
N ALA A 297 -22.31 -26.82 18.50
CA ALA A 297 -20.89 -26.70 18.14
C ALA A 297 -20.71 -25.90 16.87
N TYR A 298 -21.49 -26.15 15.84
CA TYR A 298 -21.32 -25.48 14.54
C TYR A 298 -21.82 -24.03 14.56
N VAL A 299 -22.98 -23.78 15.18
CA VAL A 299 -23.53 -22.42 15.28
C VAL A 299 -22.60 -21.54 16.07
N LEU A 300 -22.13 -22.02 17.23
CA LEU A 300 -21.17 -21.26 18.05
C LEU A 300 -19.84 -21.05 17.32
N ALA A 301 -19.28 -22.09 16.69
CA ALA A 301 -18.04 -21.98 15.95
C ALA A 301 -18.15 -20.96 14.78
N ALA A 302 -19.27 -20.98 14.04
CA ALA A 302 -19.52 -20.04 12.95
C ALA A 302 -19.68 -18.59 13.47
N LEU A 303 -20.43 -18.38 14.54
CA LEU A 303 -20.61 -17.05 15.14
C LEU A 303 -19.28 -16.47 15.64
N PHE A 304 -18.47 -17.27 16.34
CA PHE A 304 -17.17 -16.82 16.80
C PHE A 304 -16.17 -16.63 15.64
N ALA A 305 -16.22 -17.45 14.60
CA ALA A 305 -15.39 -17.28 13.41
C ALA A 305 -15.75 -15.98 12.66
N GLU A 306 -17.05 -15.73 12.48
CA GLU A 306 -17.57 -14.52 11.85
C GLU A 306 -17.19 -13.26 12.66
N ARG A 307 -17.33 -13.32 13.98
CA ARG A 307 -16.90 -12.24 14.88
C ARG A 307 -15.39 -11.97 14.78
N ARG A 308 -14.54 -13.01 14.85
CA ARG A 308 -13.09 -12.87 14.71
C ARG A 308 -12.70 -12.25 13.35
N GLN A 309 -13.41 -12.63 12.28
CA GLN A 309 -13.20 -12.07 10.96
C GLN A 309 -13.54 -10.57 10.93
N HIS A 310 -14.68 -10.18 11.51
CA HIS A 310 -15.06 -8.76 11.61
C HIS A 310 -14.07 -7.95 12.44
N GLU A 311 -13.64 -8.46 13.59
CA GLU A 311 -12.65 -7.80 14.45
C GLU A 311 -11.31 -7.63 13.72
N SER A 312 -10.86 -8.64 12.96
CA SER A 312 -9.61 -8.54 12.20
C SER A 312 -9.68 -7.53 11.04
N VAL A 313 -10.82 -7.48 10.33
CA VAL A 313 -11.04 -6.50 9.26
C VAL A 313 -11.12 -5.08 9.82
N LEU A 314 -11.76 -4.90 10.97
CA LEU A 314 -11.84 -3.60 11.65
C LEU A 314 -10.44 -3.15 12.10
N ALA A 315 -9.68 -4.02 12.76
CA ALA A 315 -8.31 -3.72 13.21
C ALA A 315 -7.37 -3.39 12.03
N GLU A 316 -7.48 -4.13 10.91
CA GLU A 316 -6.72 -3.82 9.68
C GLU A 316 -7.12 -2.46 9.08
N SER A 317 -8.43 -2.14 9.10
CA SER A 317 -8.94 -0.85 8.61
C SER A 317 -8.48 0.31 9.48
N GLU A 318 -8.53 0.15 10.82
CA GLU A 318 -8.03 1.14 11.77
C GLU A 318 -6.52 1.35 11.62
N ALA A 319 -5.73 0.27 11.48
CA ALA A 319 -4.29 0.36 11.27
C ALA A 319 -3.94 1.11 9.96
N ARG A 320 -4.65 0.82 8.86
CA ARG A 320 -4.47 1.53 7.59
C ARG A 320 -4.84 3.00 7.67
N LEU A 321 -5.93 3.31 8.39
CA LEU A 321 -6.32 4.70 8.61
C LEU A 321 -5.26 5.44 9.41
N GLN A 322 -4.74 4.84 10.45
CA GLN A 322 -3.67 5.41 11.27
C GLN A 322 -2.39 5.64 10.48
N GLU A 323 -1.99 4.66 9.65
CA GLU A 323 -0.84 4.79 8.75
C GLU A 323 -1.02 5.94 7.74
N ALA A 324 -2.21 6.07 7.15
CA ALA A 324 -2.53 7.16 6.22
C ALA A 324 -2.50 8.54 6.90
N LEU A 325 -3.01 8.67 8.12
CA LEU A 325 -2.96 9.90 8.91
C LEU A 325 -1.51 10.29 9.24
N THR A 326 -0.69 9.31 9.64
CA THR A 326 0.72 9.55 9.95
C THR A 326 1.51 9.96 8.71
N ALA A 327 1.34 9.24 7.58
CA ALA A 327 2.00 9.56 6.32
C ALA A 327 1.61 10.94 5.76
N GLY A 328 0.35 11.36 6.02
CA GLY A 328 -0.15 12.67 5.63
C GLY A 328 0.21 13.81 6.58
N ALA A 329 0.91 13.54 7.69
CA ALA A 329 1.13 14.49 8.79
C ALA A 329 -0.19 15.14 9.28
N VAL A 330 -1.27 14.33 9.33
CA VAL A 330 -2.61 14.74 9.75
C VAL A 330 -2.91 14.17 11.12
N THR A 331 -3.39 14.99 12.04
CA THR A 331 -3.92 14.54 13.32
C THR A 331 -5.40 14.91 13.42
N THR A 332 -6.18 14.03 14.04
CA THR A 332 -7.60 14.30 14.33
C THR A 332 -7.77 14.75 15.77
N PHE A 333 -8.82 15.50 16.04
CA PHE A 333 -9.18 15.91 17.39
C PHE A 333 -10.69 15.93 17.59
N VAL A 334 -11.08 15.74 18.85
CA VAL A 334 -12.41 16.00 19.37
C VAL A 334 -12.22 16.89 20.60
N TRP A 335 -12.80 18.08 20.57
CA TRP A 335 -12.77 19.01 21.68
C TRP A 335 -14.17 19.18 22.25
N GLU A 336 -14.36 18.81 23.51
CA GLU A 336 -15.56 19.07 24.28
C GLU A 336 -15.47 20.48 24.89
N VAL A 337 -16.39 21.35 24.51
CA VAL A 337 -16.29 22.77 24.85
C VAL A 337 -16.55 23.00 26.33
N ASP A 338 -17.53 22.31 26.91
CA ASP A 338 -17.96 22.48 28.31
C ASP A 338 -16.87 22.00 29.29
N THR A 339 -16.22 20.88 29.00
CA THR A 339 -15.23 20.29 29.89
C THR A 339 -13.80 20.78 29.57
N GLY A 340 -13.59 21.39 28.41
CA GLY A 340 -12.28 21.77 27.89
C GLY A 340 -11.40 20.55 27.53
N LYS A 341 -11.95 19.33 27.56
CA LYS A 341 -11.24 18.10 27.24
C LYS A 341 -11.00 18.03 25.74
N SER A 342 -9.77 17.72 25.35
CA SER A 342 -9.39 17.49 23.95
C SER A 342 -8.83 16.08 23.81
N GLU A 343 -9.48 15.25 23.01
CA GLU A 343 -8.98 13.94 22.60
C GLU A 343 -8.38 14.06 21.19
N ARG A 344 -7.21 13.45 20.98
CA ARG A 344 -6.46 13.53 19.72
C ARG A 344 -6.01 12.16 19.27
N SER A 345 -5.79 11.99 17.97
CA SER A 345 -5.21 10.76 17.41
C SER A 345 -3.80 10.49 17.97
N ALA A 346 -3.39 9.23 17.96
CA ALA A 346 -2.12 8.79 18.55
C ALA A 346 -0.88 9.51 17.96
N ASN A 347 -0.92 9.90 16.67
CA ASN A 347 0.14 10.63 15.99
C ASN A 347 0.16 12.14 16.28
N ALA A 348 -0.77 12.66 17.09
CA ALA A 348 -0.85 14.09 17.37
C ALA A 348 0.40 14.63 18.06
N ALA A 349 1.04 13.81 18.88
CA ALA A 349 2.28 14.18 19.56
C ALA A 349 3.41 14.47 18.57
N GLU A 350 3.50 13.68 17.51
CA GLU A 350 4.51 13.85 16.45
C GLU A 350 4.22 15.09 15.60
N VAL A 351 2.96 15.23 15.11
CA VAL A 351 2.56 16.36 14.24
C VAL A 351 2.63 17.70 14.97
N LEU A 352 2.20 17.75 16.23
CA LEU A 352 2.15 18.98 17.02
C LEU A 352 3.41 19.22 17.87
N GLY A 353 4.36 18.27 17.90
CA GLY A 353 5.62 18.40 18.61
C GLY A 353 5.47 18.55 20.12
N PHE A 354 4.76 17.61 20.78
CA PHE A 354 4.64 17.58 22.24
C PHE A 354 4.94 16.18 22.80
N ASP A 355 5.14 16.07 24.12
CA ASP A 355 5.41 14.79 24.77
C ASP A 355 4.19 13.85 24.63
N PRO A 356 4.32 12.65 24.04
CA PRO A 356 3.23 11.69 23.88
C PRO A 356 2.52 11.28 25.16
N ARG A 357 3.18 11.46 26.31
CA ARG A 357 2.64 11.15 27.65
C ARG A 357 1.70 12.25 28.18
N GLN A 358 1.67 13.41 27.53
CA GLN A 358 0.85 14.55 27.92
C GLN A 358 -0.37 14.65 27.00
N ASN A 359 -1.57 14.61 27.57
CA ASN A 359 -2.77 15.00 26.83
C ASN A 359 -2.80 16.52 26.73
N LEU A 360 -2.73 17.04 25.50
CA LEU A 360 -2.77 18.47 25.24
C LEU A 360 -4.22 18.96 25.42
N THR A 361 -4.47 19.73 26.48
CA THR A 361 -5.78 20.35 26.68
C THR A 361 -6.04 21.44 25.65
N ALA A 362 -7.31 21.79 25.43
CA ALA A 362 -7.70 22.86 24.50
C ALA A 362 -7.00 24.19 24.85
N SER A 363 -6.91 24.56 26.13
CA SER A 363 -6.25 25.78 26.59
C SER A 363 -4.73 25.77 26.30
N GLN A 364 -4.06 24.64 26.50
CA GLN A 364 -2.66 24.48 26.19
C GLN A 364 -2.40 24.57 24.67
N PHE A 365 -3.26 23.97 23.85
CA PHE A 365 -3.19 24.11 22.40
C PHE A 365 -3.34 25.57 21.97
N LEU A 366 -4.37 26.27 22.44
CA LEU A 366 -4.61 27.68 22.12
C LEU A 366 -3.47 28.60 22.59
N SER A 367 -2.81 28.29 23.71
CA SER A 367 -1.67 29.06 24.21
C SER A 367 -0.44 28.96 23.32
N ARG A 368 -0.30 27.90 22.54
CA ARG A 368 0.81 27.67 21.60
C ARG A 368 0.60 28.28 20.21
N ILE A 369 -0.63 28.75 19.90
CA ILE A 369 -0.88 29.52 18.67
C ILE A 369 -0.10 30.84 18.76
N HIS A 370 0.56 31.22 17.64
CA HIS A 370 1.29 32.47 17.56
C HIS A 370 0.40 33.68 17.96
N PRO A 371 0.89 34.65 18.75
CA PRO A 371 0.08 35.75 19.24
C PRO A 371 -0.73 36.48 18.17
N ASP A 372 -0.14 36.77 17.01
CA ASP A 372 -0.79 37.48 15.90
C ASP A 372 -1.96 36.68 15.29
N ASP A 373 -1.90 35.35 15.36
CA ASP A 373 -2.90 34.47 14.74
C ASP A 373 -4.05 34.11 15.69
N ARG A 374 -3.88 34.31 17.02
CA ARG A 374 -4.86 33.95 18.06
C ARG A 374 -6.21 34.62 17.88
N GLN A 375 -6.20 35.91 17.58
CA GLN A 375 -7.46 36.66 17.40
C GLN A 375 -8.26 36.11 16.20
N ARG A 376 -7.57 35.90 15.09
CA ARG A 376 -8.15 35.31 13.87
C ARG A 376 -8.67 33.89 14.12
N PHE A 377 -7.88 33.03 14.76
CA PHE A 377 -8.29 31.66 15.12
C PHE A 377 -9.56 31.66 15.97
N ASN A 378 -9.57 32.44 17.04
CA ASN A 378 -10.74 32.57 17.94
C ASN A 378 -11.98 33.11 17.22
N ALA A 379 -11.81 33.99 16.23
CA ALA A 379 -12.92 34.48 15.43
C ALA A 379 -13.57 33.38 14.59
N PHE A 380 -12.77 32.47 14.01
CA PHE A 380 -13.28 31.30 13.28
C PHE A 380 -14.03 30.33 14.20
N VAL A 381 -13.46 30.00 15.37
CA VAL A 381 -14.09 29.10 16.35
C VAL A 381 -15.41 29.69 16.89
N ARG A 382 -15.45 30.98 17.19
CA ARG A 382 -16.68 31.66 17.68
C ARG A 382 -17.69 31.93 16.57
N GLY A 383 -17.27 31.94 15.32
CA GLY A 383 -18.13 32.21 14.17
C GLY A 383 -18.90 31.00 13.65
N VAL A 384 -18.74 29.83 14.26
CA VAL A 384 -19.53 28.64 13.89
C VAL A 384 -20.96 28.78 14.39
N THR A 385 -21.90 28.42 13.54
CA THR A 385 -23.34 28.40 13.84
C THR A 385 -23.96 27.11 13.32
N PRO A 386 -25.15 26.71 13.75
CA PRO A 386 -25.85 25.55 13.21
C PRO A 386 -25.99 25.58 11.69
N GLU A 387 -26.11 26.77 11.06
CA GLU A 387 -26.21 26.95 9.61
C GLU A 387 -24.82 26.90 8.92
N ARG A 388 -23.75 27.23 9.66
CA ARG A 388 -22.36 27.18 9.20
C ARG A 388 -21.50 26.49 10.23
N PRO A 389 -21.61 25.15 10.34
CA PRO A 389 -20.94 24.40 11.41
C PRO A 389 -19.46 24.11 11.12
N THR A 390 -18.92 24.53 9.99
CA THR A 390 -17.55 24.20 9.60
C THR A 390 -16.68 25.43 9.45
N TYR A 391 -15.39 25.29 9.81
CA TYR A 391 -14.36 26.28 9.50
C TYR A 391 -13.08 25.64 9.01
N VAL A 392 -12.28 26.43 8.29
CA VAL A 392 -10.91 26.10 7.91
C VAL A 392 -10.04 27.30 8.27
N VAL A 393 -8.97 27.09 9.02
CA VAL A 393 -8.05 28.16 9.44
C VAL A 393 -6.60 27.69 9.40
N THR A 394 -5.73 28.53 8.84
CA THR A 394 -4.27 28.28 8.83
C THR A 394 -3.62 29.22 9.83
N PHE A 395 -2.74 28.73 10.70
CA PHE A 395 -2.08 29.51 11.75
C PHE A 395 -0.69 28.97 12.05
N ARG A 396 0.14 29.83 12.66
CA ARG A 396 1.46 29.46 13.17
C ARG A 396 1.31 28.85 14.56
N PHE A 397 1.95 27.73 14.78
CA PHE A 397 1.92 26.99 16.04
C PHE A 397 3.35 26.78 16.56
N LYS A 398 3.56 27.03 17.86
CA LYS A 398 4.86 26.84 18.52
C LYS A 398 4.92 25.44 19.14
N GLN A 399 5.78 24.59 18.62
CA GLN A 399 6.04 23.25 19.16
C GLN A 399 6.78 23.34 20.51
N ALA A 400 6.90 22.22 21.22
CA ALA A 400 7.53 22.19 22.55
C ALA A 400 9.03 22.56 22.53
N ASP A 401 9.72 22.24 21.44
CA ASP A 401 11.11 22.60 21.18
C ASP A 401 11.32 24.08 20.80
N GLY A 402 10.21 24.83 20.66
CA GLY A 402 10.23 26.23 20.26
C GLY A 402 10.13 26.47 18.76
N GLN A 403 10.15 25.43 17.92
CA GLN A 403 10.03 25.55 16.47
C GLN A 403 8.63 26.06 16.10
N LEU A 404 8.56 26.95 15.09
CA LEU A 404 7.32 27.41 14.50
C LEU A 404 6.96 26.58 13.27
N VAL A 405 5.77 25.98 13.31
CA VAL A 405 5.16 25.23 12.20
C VAL A 405 3.87 25.91 11.75
N TRP A 406 3.51 25.73 10.48
CA TRP A 406 2.23 26.16 9.94
C TRP A 406 1.25 25.01 10.01
N LEU A 407 0.15 25.19 10.74
CA LEU A 407 -0.93 24.24 10.83
C LEU A 407 -2.15 24.76 10.09
N GLU A 408 -2.87 23.87 9.41
CA GLU A 408 -4.18 24.10 8.84
C GLU A 408 -5.18 23.22 9.58
N GLU A 409 -6.17 23.84 10.21
CA GLU A 409 -7.20 23.14 10.96
C GLU A 409 -8.54 23.26 10.24
N THR A 410 -9.17 22.09 10.02
CA THR A 410 -10.53 21.98 9.52
C THR A 410 -11.37 21.32 10.58
N ALA A 411 -12.43 21.97 11.03
CA ALA A 411 -13.31 21.44 12.06
C ALA A 411 -14.79 21.61 11.73
N LYS A 412 -15.59 20.71 12.31
CA LYS A 412 -17.05 20.75 12.29
C LYS A 412 -17.55 20.84 13.73
N ALA A 413 -18.42 21.79 13.97
CA ALA A 413 -19.09 22.01 15.24
C ALA A 413 -20.34 21.12 15.34
N GLU A 414 -20.59 20.60 16.55
CA GLU A 414 -21.83 19.95 16.95
C GLU A 414 -22.48 20.83 18.02
N PHE A 415 -23.79 21.03 17.88
CA PHE A 415 -24.57 21.90 18.77
C PHE A 415 -25.59 21.08 19.55
N ASP A 416 -25.96 21.56 20.69
CA ASP A 416 -27.11 21.05 21.47
C ASP A 416 -28.46 21.48 20.86
N ASP A 417 -29.56 21.00 21.43
CA ASP A 417 -30.93 21.30 20.97
C ASP A 417 -31.31 22.79 21.14
N ILE A 418 -30.51 23.56 21.88
CA ILE A 418 -30.73 24.99 22.18
C ILE A 418 -29.79 25.87 21.33
N GLY A 419 -28.94 25.28 20.50
CA GLY A 419 -27.95 25.97 19.66
C GLY A 419 -26.64 26.32 20.36
N GLY A 420 -26.37 25.75 21.54
CA GLY A 420 -25.10 25.87 22.26
C GLY A 420 -24.04 24.97 21.62
N LEU A 421 -22.82 25.45 21.51
CA LEU A 421 -21.70 24.67 20.96
C LEU A 421 -21.27 23.56 21.94
N LEU A 422 -21.57 22.30 21.60
CA LEU A 422 -21.29 21.13 22.42
C LEU A 422 -19.85 20.62 22.22
N ARG A 423 -19.47 20.41 20.97
CA ARG A 423 -18.10 19.90 20.62
C ARG A 423 -17.64 20.31 19.24
N LEU A 424 -16.33 20.32 19.08
CA LEU A 424 -15.65 20.48 17.79
C LEU A 424 -14.93 19.18 17.43
N LYS A 425 -15.15 18.69 16.22
CA LYS A 425 -14.44 17.55 15.65
C LYS A 425 -13.71 17.98 14.39
N GLY A 426 -12.47 17.62 14.26
CA GLY A 426 -11.71 18.06 13.10
C GLY A 426 -10.40 17.35 12.90
N LEU A 427 -9.65 17.90 11.96
CA LEU A 427 -8.31 17.48 11.66
C LEU A 427 -7.38 18.70 11.62
N THR A 428 -6.14 18.47 11.99
CA THR A 428 -5.05 19.45 11.93
C THR A 428 -3.93 18.87 11.06
N LEU A 429 -3.53 19.62 10.04
CA LEU A 429 -2.52 19.24 9.06
C LEU A 429 -1.30 20.15 9.19
N ASP A 430 -0.10 19.59 9.20
CA ASP A 430 1.13 20.36 9.05
C ASP A 430 1.32 20.75 7.57
N VAL A 431 1.23 22.05 7.30
CA VAL A 431 1.39 22.65 5.96
C VAL A 431 2.70 23.44 5.83
N THR A 432 3.65 23.23 6.74
CA THR A 432 4.90 24.00 6.79
C THR A 432 5.70 23.87 5.51
N ALA A 433 5.88 22.65 4.99
CA ALA A 433 6.60 22.42 3.75
C ALA A 433 5.91 23.11 2.55
N ARG A 434 4.58 23.01 2.47
CA ARG A 434 3.77 23.67 1.42
C ARG A 434 3.91 25.20 1.47
N LYS A 435 3.86 25.78 2.67
CA LYS A 435 4.03 27.24 2.85
C LYS A 435 5.43 27.70 2.50
N ARG A 436 6.48 27.01 2.97
CA ARG A 436 7.87 27.34 2.62
C ARG A 436 8.12 27.29 1.11
N SER A 437 7.62 26.26 0.44
CA SER A 437 7.75 26.14 -1.03
C SER A 437 7.04 27.29 -1.77
N ALA A 438 5.82 27.65 -1.35
CA ALA A 438 5.09 28.77 -1.92
C ALA A 438 5.80 30.12 -1.70
N ASP A 439 6.36 30.35 -0.50
CA ASP A 439 7.11 31.56 -0.19
C ASP A 439 8.40 31.64 -1.01
N GLN A 440 9.13 30.53 -1.15
CA GLN A 440 10.32 30.46 -2.02
C GLN A 440 9.97 30.75 -3.48
N GLN A 441 8.88 30.17 -3.99
CA GLN A 441 8.41 30.43 -5.35
C GLN A 441 8.06 31.91 -5.55
N SER A 442 7.37 32.52 -4.58
CA SER A 442 7.05 33.95 -4.62
C SER A 442 8.31 34.84 -4.63
N GLN A 443 9.30 34.50 -3.82
CA GLN A 443 10.59 35.22 -3.81
C GLN A 443 11.32 35.10 -5.15
N LEU A 444 11.34 33.91 -5.75
CA LEU A 444 11.94 33.69 -7.07
C LEU A 444 11.24 34.52 -8.15
N ILE A 445 9.90 34.59 -8.14
CA ILE A 445 9.12 35.40 -9.09
C ILE A 445 9.50 36.88 -8.96
N VAL A 446 9.58 37.41 -7.73
CA VAL A 446 9.96 38.83 -7.51
C VAL A 446 11.38 39.09 -7.99
N ALA A 447 12.32 38.17 -7.71
CA ALA A 447 13.71 38.32 -8.18
C ALA A 447 13.80 38.26 -9.72
N LEU A 448 13.04 37.37 -10.34
CA LEU A 448 12.97 37.27 -11.81
C LEU A 448 12.38 38.54 -12.45
N ASP A 449 11.28 39.08 -11.91
CA ASP A 449 10.65 40.33 -12.41
C ASP A 449 11.64 41.50 -12.35
N HIS A 450 12.38 41.62 -11.24
CA HIS A 450 13.42 42.63 -11.11
C HIS A 450 14.54 42.42 -12.14
N HIS A 451 14.98 41.18 -12.37
CA HIS A 451 16.01 40.87 -13.35
C HIS A 451 15.57 41.20 -14.79
N VAL A 452 14.37 40.83 -15.16
CA VAL A 452 13.79 41.14 -16.48
C VAL A 452 13.69 42.65 -16.70
N LYS A 453 13.20 43.41 -15.71
CA LYS A 453 13.13 44.87 -15.79
C LYS A 453 14.50 45.50 -16.01
N ASN A 454 15.56 45.02 -15.35
CA ASN A 454 16.91 45.50 -15.53
C ASN A 454 17.46 45.20 -16.92
N LEU A 455 17.20 44.00 -17.48
CA LEU A 455 17.59 43.66 -18.85
C LEU A 455 16.89 44.57 -19.87
N LEU A 456 15.60 44.80 -19.75
CA LEU A 456 14.83 45.67 -20.65
C LEU A 456 15.31 47.12 -20.57
N ALA A 457 15.63 47.63 -19.36
CA ALA A 457 16.18 48.96 -19.20
C ALA A 457 17.55 49.12 -19.89
N ARG A 458 18.43 48.12 -19.80
CA ARG A 458 19.72 48.09 -20.51
C ARG A 458 19.54 48.05 -22.03
N ILE A 459 18.65 47.22 -22.55
CA ILE A 459 18.32 47.16 -23.99
C ILE A 459 17.84 48.54 -24.49
N ALA A 460 16.91 49.16 -23.73
CA ALA A 460 16.40 50.50 -24.11
C ALA A 460 17.50 51.58 -24.10
N LEU A 461 18.40 51.52 -23.15
CA LEU A 461 19.54 52.49 -23.10
C LEU A 461 20.47 52.28 -24.29
N VAL A 462 20.81 51.05 -24.62
CA VAL A 462 21.64 50.69 -25.78
C VAL A 462 20.97 51.15 -27.07
N ALA A 463 19.73 50.84 -27.27
CA ALA A 463 18.97 51.25 -28.49
C ALA A 463 18.92 52.78 -28.62
N LYS A 464 18.68 53.51 -27.53
CA LYS A 464 18.66 54.98 -27.52
C LYS A 464 20.04 55.60 -27.82
N GLY A 465 21.12 55.08 -27.25
CA GLY A 465 22.48 55.56 -27.50
C GLY A 465 22.92 55.35 -28.94
N MET A 466 22.56 54.21 -29.52
CA MET A 466 22.88 53.89 -30.93
C MET A 466 22.16 54.79 -31.95
N ARG A 467 20.89 55.17 -31.66
CA ARG A 467 20.11 56.05 -32.53
C ARG A 467 20.76 57.42 -32.74
N GLN A 468 21.46 57.94 -31.76
CA GLN A 468 22.09 59.27 -31.88
C GLN A 468 23.37 59.27 -32.72
N ASN A 469 23.99 58.12 -32.96
CA ASN A 469 25.30 57.99 -33.59
C ASN A 469 25.26 57.19 -34.93
N SER A 470 24.07 56.81 -35.44
CA SER A 470 23.94 56.04 -36.68
C SER A 470 23.65 56.95 -37.89
N VAL A 471 24.35 56.70 -39.00
CA VAL A 471 24.29 57.51 -40.24
C VAL A 471 23.09 57.11 -41.10
N SER A 472 22.58 55.88 -40.99
CA SER A 472 21.39 55.40 -41.71
C SER A 472 20.62 54.40 -40.86
N LEU A 473 19.33 54.13 -41.20
CA LEU A 473 18.47 53.17 -40.51
C LEU A 473 19.01 51.74 -40.62
N ASP A 474 19.53 51.35 -41.77
CA ASP A 474 20.06 49.98 -41.99
C ASP A 474 21.31 49.74 -41.13
N VAL A 475 22.21 50.72 -41.01
CA VAL A 475 23.38 50.62 -40.13
C VAL A 475 22.98 50.55 -38.67
N TYR A 476 21.92 51.27 -38.29
CA TYR A 476 21.36 51.18 -36.92
C TYR A 476 20.80 49.81 -36.63
N ILE A 477 19.98 49.25 -37.52
CA ILE A 477 19.36 47.95 -37.34
C ILE A 477 20.42 46.83 -37.21
N GLN A 478 21.36 46.76 -38.15
CA GLN A 478 22.44 45.76 -38.13
C GLN A 478 23.33 45.85 -36.87
N ALA A 479 23.58 47.05 -36.42
CA ALA A 479 24.37 47.24 -35.20
C ALA A 479 23.59 46.86 -33.95
N LEU A 480 22.27 47.10 -33.89
CA LEU A 480 21.40 46.72 -32.78
C LEU A 480 21.22 45.18 -32.73
N GLU A 481 21.02 44.54 -33.87
CA GLU A 481 20.91 43.08 -33.98
C GLU A 481 22.15 42.38 -33.41
N ARG A 482 23.33 42.75 -33.92
CA ARG A 482 24.61 42.18 -33.42
C ARG A 482 24.81 42.38 -31.94
N ARG A 483 24.33 43.50 -31.40
CA ARG A 483 24.48 43.79 -29.97
C ARG A 483 23.54 43.00 -29.09
N LEU A 484 22.31 42.78 -29.57
CA LEU A 484 21.35 41.92 -28.92
C LEU A 484 21.82 40.45 -28.92
N GLU A 485 22.42 39.99 -30.02
CA GLU A 485 23.06 38.68 -30.12
C GLU A 485 24.19 38.50 -29.12
N SER A 486 25.12 39.48 -29.04
CA SER A 486 26.21 39.44 -28.06
C SER A 486 25.71 39.44 -26.59
N MET A 487 24.64 40.19 -26.32
CA MET A 487 24.00 40.17 -24.99
C MET A 487 23.30 38.84 -24.70
N ALA A 488 22.65 38.23 -25.69
CA ALA A 488 22.00 36.95 -25.56
C ALA A 488 23.02 35.82 -25.31
N ASP A 489 24.14 35.85 -26.04
CA ASP A 489 25.23 34.90 -25.86
C ASP A 489 25.88 34.99 -24.47
N ALA A 490 26.14 36.22 -24.00
CA ALA A 490 26.66 36.45 -22.64
C ALA A 490 25.66 35.94 -21.58
N HIS A 491 24.37 36.15 -21.78
CA HIS A 491 23.31 35.67 -20.89
C HIS A 491 23.20 34.12 -20.90
N ALA A 492 23.32 33.49 -22.07
CA ALA A 492 23.32 32.04 -22.21
C ALA A 492 24.51 31.40 -21.50
N MET A 493 25.71 32.00 -21.60
CA MET A 493 26.88 31.54 -20.87
C MET A 493 26.68 31.62 -19.35
N LEU A 494 26.10 32.71 -18.86
CA LEU A 494 25.79 32.88 -17.43
C LEU A 494 24.72 31.89 -16.93
N SER A 495 23.74 31.58 -17.74
CA SER A 495 22.69 30.58 -17.40
C SER A 495 23.24 29.16 -17.33
N GLN A 496 24.24 28.81 -18.13
CA GLN A 496 24.91 27.51 -18.09
C GLN A 496 25.92 27.37 -16.94
N SER A 497 26.48 28.49 -16.47
CA SER A 497 27.53 28.54 -15.44
C SER A 497 26.99 28.85 -14.04
N LEU A 498 25.81 28.37 -13.67
CA LEU A 498 25.03 28.73 -12.46
C LEU A 498 25.77 28.61 -11.11
N GLN A 499 27.01 28.08 -11.07
CA GLN A 499 27.76 27.92 -9.81
C GLN A 499 29.21 28.37 -9.82
N ASP A 500 29.91 28.45 -10.98
CA ASP A 500 31.37 28.65 -11.00
C ASP A 500 31.85 29.94 -11.72
N GLY A 501 30.94 30.77 -12.26
CA GLY A 501 31.28 31.93 -13.09
C GLY A 501 31.76 31.53 -14.51
N VAL A 502 31.93 32.52 -15.41
CA VAL A 502 32.41 32.30 -16.78
C VAL A 502 33.94 32.53 -16.79
N GLU A 503 34.74 31.59 -17.29
CA GLU A 503 36.17 31.75 -17.44
C GLU A 503 36.50 32.77 -18.53
N LEU A 504 37.44 33.69 -18.26
CA LEU A 504 37.86 34.70 -19.22
C LEU A 504 38.38 34.09 -20.53
N ALA A 505 39.12 33.00 -20.46
CA ALA A 505 39.60 32.29 -21.64
C ALA A 505 38.48 31.82 -22.55
N GLU A 506 37.40 31.31 -21.97
CA GLU A 506 36.21 30.83 -22.71
C GLU A 506 35.45 32.01 -23.33
N LEU A 507 35.32 33.10 -22.60
CA LEU A 507 34.69 34.31 -23.13
C LEU A 507 35.45 34.83 -24.34
N VAL A 508 36.80 34.96 -24.28
CA VAL A 508 37.64 35.40 -25.40
C VAL A 508 37.52 34.49 -26.61
N ARG A 509 37.62 33.15 -26.39
CA ARG A 509 37.46 32.18 -27.48
C ARG A 509 36.11 32.30 -28.18
N ARG A 510 35.06 32.44 -27.44
CA ARG A 510 33.68 32.51 -27.99
C ARG A 510 33.44 33.80 -28.78
N GLN A 511 34.03 34.93 -28.33
CA GLN A 511 33.91 36.18 -29.07
C GLN A 511 34.77 36.22 -30.36
N LEU A 512 35.88 35.50 -30.42
CA LEU A 512 36.71 35.38 -31.60
C LEU A 512 36.27 34.30 -32.58
N ALA A 513 35.58 33.24 -32.13
CA ALA A 513 35.20 32.09 -32.93
C ALA A 513 34.46 32.42 -34.29
N PRO A 514 33.57 33.42 -34.36
CA PRO A 514 32.90 33.77 -35.63
C PRO A 514 33.83 34.42 -36.69
N TYR A 515 35.00 34.95 -36.29
CA TYR A 515 35.83 35.81 -37.11
C TYR A 515 37.23 35.23 -37.37
N ALA A 516 37.66 34.24 -36.60
CA ALA A 516 39.04 33.78 -36.61
C ALA A 516 39.13 32.25 -36.53
N ALA A 517 40.09 31.70 -37.28
CA ALA A 517 40.51 30.30 -37.11
C ALA A 517 41.63 30.21 -36.08
N ASP A 518 41.79 29.01 -35.46
CA ASP A 518 42.84 28.78 -34.43
C ASP A 518 44.27 29.10 -34.93
N ALA A 519 44.50 29.12 -36.24
CA ALA A 519 45.79 29.40 -36.83
C ALA A 519 46.18 30.87 -36.80
N ASN A 520 45.24 31.82 -36.64
CA ASN A 520 45.45 33.25 -36.67
C ASN A 520 45.08 33.98 -35.38
N THR A 521 44.84 33.21 -34.31
CA THR A 521 44.59 33.76 -32.97
C THR A 521 45.48 33.09 -31.93
N THR A 522 45.99 33.90 -31.00
CA THR A 522 46.72 33.40 -29.82
C THR A 522 46.03 33.92 -28.57
N ILE A 523 45.62 33.01 -27.68
CA ILE A 523 44.87 33.34 -26.46
C ILE A 523 45.65 32.75 -25.28
N GLY A 524 46.04 33.58 -24.30
CA GLY A 524 46.85 33.15 -23.16
C GLY A 524 46.72 34.01 -21.92
N GLY A 525 46.75 33.36 -20.75
CA GLY A 525 46.69 34.00 -19.44
C GLY A 525 46.27 33.02 -18.33
N PRO A 526 46.35 33.43 -17.07
CA PRO A 526 45.89 32.62 -15.94
C PRO A 526 44.39 32.42 -15.96
N ASN A 527 43.92 31.31 -15.35
CA ASN A 527 42.49 31.03 -15.20
C ASN A 527 41.85 32.03 -14.26
N ILE A 528 40.86 32.77 -14.78
CA ILE A 528 40.09 33.78 -14.03
C ILE A 528 38.61 33.59 -14.29
N ALA A 529 37.86 33.32 -13.22
CA ALA A 529 36.40 33.28 -13.24
C ALA A 529 35.86 34.72 -13.10
N LEU A 530 34.98 35.11 -14.00
CA LEU A 530 34.40 36.44 -14.10
C LEU A 530 33.09 36.55 -13.31
N THR A 531 32.84 37.68 -12.68
CA THR A 531 31.51 38.05 -12.18
C THR A 531 30.52 38.23 -13.33
N VAL A 532 29.21 38.16 -13.05
CA VAL A 532 28.15 38.39 -14.04
C VAL A 532 28.33 39.76 -14.76
N ALA A 533 28.63 40.81 -13.99
CA ALA A 533 28.84 42.15 -14.54
C ALA A 533 30.10 42.25 -15.41
N ALA A 534 31.21 41.63 -14.98
CA ALA A 534 32.45 41.57 -15.75
C ALA A 534 32.28 40.75 -17.05
N THR A 535 31.57 39.61 -16.99
CA THR A 535 31.28 38.80 -18.17
C THR A 535 30.52 39.61 -19.22
N GLN A 536 29.47 40.33 -18.83
CA GLN A 536 28.67 41.16 -19.73
C GLN A 536 29.45 42.33 -20.31
N GLY A 537 30.18 43.05 -19.48
CA GLY A 537 30.96 44.21 -19.91
C GLY A 537 32.13 43.82 -20.83
N LEU A 538 32.90 42.80 -20.46
CA LEU A 538 34.02 42.31 -21.26
C LEU A 538 33.58 41.64 -22.55
N ALA A 539 32.45 40.87 -22.55
CA ALA A 539 31.88 40.29 -23.76
C ALA A 539 31.65 41.36 -24.82
N MET A 540 31.08 42.50 -24.45
CA MET A 540 30.76 43.57 -25.36
C MET A 540 32.01 44.25 -25.90
N VAL A 541 33.02 44.51 -25.06
CA VAL A 541 34.30 45.11 -25.49
C VAL A 541 35.06 44.16 -26.43
N LEU A 542 35.16 42.88 -26.06
CA LEU A 542 35.83 41.87 -26.88
C LEU A 542 35.12 41.64 -28.21
N HIS A 543 33.78 41.67 -28.22
CA HIS A 543 32.98 41.59 -29.47
C HIS A 543 33.28 42.75 -30.40
N GLU A 544 33.33 43.97 -29.88
CA GLU A 544 33.64 45.15 -30.68
C GLU A 544 35.10 45.13 -31.20
N LEU A 545 36.06 44.68 -30.41
CA LEU A 545 37.43 44.47 -30.87
C LEU A 545 37.52 43.42 -31.95
N ALA A 546 36.86 42.25 -31.77
CA ALA A 546 36.85 41.16 -32.74
C ALA A 546 36.20 41.57 -34.06
N THR A 547 35.08 42.26 -33.98
CA THR A 547 34.35 42.76 -35.17
C THR A 547 35.18 43.84 -35.92
N ASN A 548 35.87 44.73 -35.22
CA ASN A 548 36.75 45.70 -35.80
C ASN A 548 37.96 45.04 -36.49
N ALA A 549 38.56 44.05 -35.84
CA ALA A 549 39.68 43.28 -36.40
C ALA A 549 39.27 42.55 -37.67
N ALA A 550 38.04 41.99 -37.73
CA ALA A 550 37.48 41.28 -38.89
C ALA A 550 37.15 42.22 -40.05
N ASN A 551 36.58 43.41 -39.77
CA ASN A 551 36.11 44.32 -40.81
C ASN A 551 37.18 45.27 -41.33
N TYR A 552 38.13 45.68 -40.46
CA TYR A 552 39.07 46.77 -40.75
C TYR A 552 40.52 46.44 -40.32
N GLY A 553 40.72 45.48 -39.45
CA GLY A 553 41.98 45.19 -38.82
C GLY A 553 42.66 43.89 -39.29
N ALA A 554 43.38 43.22 -38.44
CA ALA A 554 44.23 42.08 -38.78
C ALA A 554 43.48 40.90 -39.36
N LEU A 555 42.29 40.58 -38.86
CA LEU A 555 41.50 39.45 -39.35
C LEU A 555 40.84 39.68 -40.72
N SER A 556 40.96 40.88 -41.29
CA SER A 556 40.51 41.17 -42.67
C SER A 556 41.53 40.72 -43.75
N THR A 557 42.72 40.23 -43.33
CA THR A 557 43.78 39.76 -44.25
C THR A 557 44.15 38.32 -43.98
N PRO A 558 44.57 37.53 -44.99
CA PRO A 558 44.92 36.11 -44.81
C PRO A 558 46.11 35.86 -43.86
N HIS A 559 46.99 36.82 -43.67
CA HIS A 559 48.21 36.72 -42.88
C HIS A 559 48.14 37.49 -41.56
N GLY A 560 47.01 38.13 -41.29
CA GLY A 560 46.79 38.87 -40.06
C GLY A 560 46.57 37.97 -38.85
N ARG A 561 47.02 38.45 -37.70
CA ARG A 561 46.93 37.72 -36.42
C ARG A 561 46.45 38.62 -35.31
N VAL A 562 45.68 38.01 -34.39
CA VAL A 562 45.21 38.63 -33.16
C VAL A 562 45.81 37.87 -31.97
N GLU A 563 46.45 38.58 -31.08
CA GLU A 563 46.94 38.05 -29.82
C GLU A 563 46.17 38.71 -28.67
N VAL A 564 45.60 37.86 -27.79
CA VAL A 564 44.91 38.30 -26.56
C VAL A 564 45.59 37.63 -25.38
N SER A 565 46.20 38.46 -24.55
CA SER A 565 46.85 37.96 -23.33
C SER A 565 46.35 38.75 -22.12
N TRP A 566 46.36 38.11 -20.97
CA TRP A 566 46.00 38.81 -19.72
C TRP A 566 46.88 38.34 -18.59
N ASN A 567 47.05 39.23 -17.63
CA ASN A 567 47.83 38.97 -16.44
C ASN A 567 47.19 39.66 -15.22
N HIS A 568 47.47 39.12 -14.06
CA HIS A 568 47.09 39.68 -12.77
C HIS A 568 48.26 40.47 -12.20
N GLU A 569 48.12 41.81 -12.14
CA GLU A 569 49.11 42.67 -11.57
C GLU A 569 48.79 42.95 -10.10
N THR A 570 49.68 42.50 -9.21
CA THR A 570 49.62 42.84 -7.78
C THR A 570 50.40 44.17 -7.55
N GLY A 571 49.67 45.27 -7.50
CA GLY A 571 50.25 46.58 -7.10
C GLY A 571 50.12 46.78 -5.59
N GLU A 572 50.94 47.74 -5.03
CA GLU A 572 50.97 48.03 -3.59
C GLU A 572 49.61 48.45 -2.96
N HIS A 573 48.60 48.83 -3.76
CA HIS A 573 47.30 49.31 -3.26
C HIS A 573 46.07 48.69 -3.87
N ALA A 574 46.13 47.90 -4.98
CA ALA A 574 45.02 47.14 -5.56
C ALA A 574 45.50 46.10 -6.58
N ALA A 575 44.91 44.92 -6.57
CA ALA A 575 45.10 43.93 -7.61
C ALA A 575 44.24 44.31 -8.84
N ASN A 576 44.85 44.34 -10.03
CA ASN A 576 44.18 44.65 -11.30
C ASN A 576 44.34 43.50 -12.28
N LEU A 577 43.27 43.22 -13.05
CA LEU A 577 43.35 42.40 -14.24
C LEU A 577 43.71 43.30 -15.44
N SER A 578 44.86 43.01 -16.07
CA SER A 578 45.28 43.67 -17.31
C SER A 578 45.08 42.74 -18.49
N ILE A 579 44.23 43.11 -19.44
CA ILE A 579 43.97 42.37 -20.70
C ILE A 579 44.63 43.18 -21.84
N GLU A 580 45.49 42.53 -22.60
CA GLU A 580 46.13 43.12 -23.78
C GLU A 580 45.63 42.45 -25.05
N TRP A 581 45.07 43.24 -25.97
CA TRP A 581 44.69 42.89 -27.32
C TRP A 581 45.67 43.48 -28.30
N ARG A 582 46.26 42.68 -29.18
CA ARG A 582 47.23 43.11 -30.18
C ARG A 582 46.88 42.54 -31.56
N GLU A 583 46.81 43.41 -32.55
CA GLU A 583 46.62 43.08 -33.95
C GLU A 583 47.94 43.24 -34.71
N MET A 584 48.23 42.27 -35.59
CA MET A 584 49.44 42.25 -36.42
C MET A 584 49.14 41.75 -37.81
N GLY A 585 49.83 42.33 -38.84
CA GLY A 585 49.68 41.86 -40.23
C GLY A 585 48.40 42.29 -40.91
N GLY A 586 47.69 43.24 -40.37
CA GLY A 586 46.53 43.89 -40.99
C GLY A 586 46.89 44.98 -42.00
N PRO A 587 45.85 45.63 -42.60
CA PRO A 587 46.07 46.79 -43.50
C PRO A 587 46.81 47.93 -42.75
N PRO A 588 47.73 48.66 -43.40
CA PRO A 588 48.44 49.75 -42.77
C PRO A 588 47.48 50.88 -42.33
N ILE A 589 47.59 51.34 -41.10
CA ILE A 589 46.76 52.40 -40.56
C ILE A 589 47.46 53.75 -40.89
N LEU A 590 46.96 54.44 -41.92
CA LEU A 590 47.53 55.67 -42.43
C LEU A 590 47.06 56.96 -41.69
N ALA A 591 45.93 56.86 -41.00
CA ALA A 591 45.40 57.95 -40.15
C ALA A 591 44.58 57.36 -39.00
N SER A 592 44.59 58.03 -37.83
CA SER A 592 43.72 57.66 -36.73
C SER A 592 42.28 57.71 -37.19
N PRO A 593 41.51 56.54 -37.11
CA PRO A 593 40.12 56.53 -37.54
C PRO A 593 39.31 57.54 -36.71
N GLN A 594 38.51 58.37 -37.39
CA GLN A 594 37.53 59.21 -36.71
C GLN A 594 36.69 58.34 -35.79
N CYS A 595 36.41 58.80 -34.54
CA CYS A 595 35.68 58.07 -33.53
C CYS A 595 34.37 57.52 -34.08
N LYS A 596 34.39 56.28 -34.59
CA LYS A 596 33.18 55.49 -34.90
C LYS A 596 32.60 54.92 -33.60
N TYR A 597 31.34 54.63 -33.62
CA TYR A 597 30.56 54.18 -32.46
C TYR A 597 31.23 53.06 -31.64
N GLY A 598 31.82 52.02 -32.29
CA GLY A 598 32.52 50.91 -31.61
C GLY A 598 33.70 51.35 -30.72
N VAL A 599 34.53 52.31 -31.20
CA VAL A 599 35.63 52.89 -30.41
C VAL A 599 35.14 53.66 -29.18
N SER A 600 34.00 54.36 -29.33
CA SER A 600 33.36 55.06 -28.20
C SER A 600 32.85 54.09 -27.13
N ILE A 601 32.37 52.90 -27.52
CA ILE A 601 31.94 51.89 -26.60
C ILE A 601 33.13 51.36 -25.78
N ILE A 602 34.18 50.95 -26.47
CA ILE A 602 35.38 50.41 -25.82
C ILE A 602 35.90 51.39 -24.77
N ARG A 603 35.97 52.70 -25.12
CA ARG A 603 36.44 53.76 -24.24
C ARG A 603 35.53 54.11 -23.06
N ASN A 604 34.22 53.96 -23.21
CA ASN A 604 33.24 54.38 -22.19
C ASN A 604 32.75 53.26 -21.31
N LEU A 605 32.63 52.02 -21.81
CA LEU A 605 32.03 50.92 -21.09
C LEU A 605 32.90 50.42 -19.94
N VAL A 606 34.21 50.29 -20.19
CA VAL A 606 35.14 49.79 -19.17
C VAL A 606 35.23 50.74 -17.96
N PRO A 607 35.38 52.06 -18.13
CA PRO A 607 35.36 52.97 -17.00
C PRO A 607 34.02 53.04 -16.28
N ASN A 608 32.90 53.04 -17.01
CA ASN A 608 31.59 53.28 -16.43
C ASN A 608 30.97 52.04 -15.78
N GLU A 609 31.18 50.85 -16.35
CA GLU A 609 30.58 49.62 -15.83
C GLU A 609 31.53 48.75 -15.01
N LEU A 610 32.83 48.77 -15.35
CA LEU A 610 33.82 47.93 -14.69
C LEU A 610 34.79 48.73 -13.78
N GLY A 611 34.64 50.05 -13.75
CA GLY A 611 35.52 50.93 -12.92
C GLY A 611 36.99 50.89 -13.35
N GLY A 612 37.25 50.44 -14.58
CA GLY A 612 38.60 50.26 -15.11
C GLY A 612 39.09 51.40 -16.03
N SER A 613 40.15 51.15 -16.75
CA SER A 613 40.71 52.07 -17.77
C SER A 613 40.99 51.32 -19.07
N VAL A 614 40.90 52.03 -20.19
CA VAL A 614 41.21 51.50 -21.53
C VAL A 614 42.19 52.44 -22.22
N ASP A 615 43.27 51.86 -22.72
CA ASP A 615 44.23 52.52 -23.60
C ASP A 615 44.15 51.84 -24.99
N LEU A 616 43.61 52.57 -25.97
CA LEU A 616 43.43 52.10 -27.33
C LEU A 616 44.31 52.90 -28.28
N MET A 617 45.33 52.27 -28.83
CA MET A 617 46.34 52.83 -29.71
C MET A 617 46.22 52.26 -31.11
N PHE A 618 46.37 53.16 -32.10
CA PHE A 618 46.37 52.82 -33.53
C PHE A 618 47.76 53.02 -34.06
N GLU A 619 48.55 51.96 -34.15
CA GLU A 619 49.95 51.98 -34.64
C GLU A 619 49.96 51.64 -36.14
N SER A 620 50.98 52.03 -36.87
CA SER A 620 51.12 51.66 -38.29
C SER A 620 51.19 50.14 -38.54
N SER A 621 51.56 49.38 -37.51
CA SER A 621 51.70 47.95 -37.51
C SER A 621 50.39 47.19 -37.13
N GLY A 622 49.36 47.89 -36.59
CA GLY A 622 48.08 47.32 -36.15
C GLY A 622 47.51 48.03 -34.92
N VAL A 623 46.42 47.50 -34.41
CA VAL A 623 45.73 48.02 -33.20
C VAL A 623 46.26 47.35 -31.94
N ARG A 624 46.49 48.15 -30.90
CA ARG A 624 46.77 47.67 -29.58
C ARG A 624 45.79 48.27 -28.58
N CYS A 625 45.12 47.40 -27.83
CA CYS A 625 44.17 47.79 -26.78
C CYS A 625 44.58 47.17 -25.45
N ARG A 626 44.78 47.99 -24.43
CA ARG A 626 45.03 47.54 -23.06
C ARG A 626 43.86 47.93 -22.19
N ILE A 627 43.26 46.93 -21.54
CA ILE A 627 42.11 47.06 -20.65
C ILE A 627 42.58 46.70 -19.25
N ASN A 628 42.47 47.64 -18.32
CA ASN A 628 42.79 47.42 -16.90
C ASN A 628 41.51 47.50 -16.08
N VAL A 629 41.16 46.43 -15.35
CA VAL A 629 39.95 46.34 -14.53
C VAL A 629 40.32 45.98 -13.11
N PRO A 630 39.74 46.64 -12.07
CA PRO A 630 39.96 46.25 -10.68
C PRO A 630 39.60 44.81 -10.44
N PHE A 631 40.45 44.02 -9.80
CA PHE A 631 40.26 42.59 -9.63
C PHE A 631 39.00 42.26 -8.84
N LYS A 632 38.59 43.11 -7.86
CA LYS A 632 37.32 42.98 -7.12
C LYS A 632 36.06 43.08 -7.99
N ALA A 633 36.14 43.80 -9.11
CA ALA A 633 35.02 43.91 -10.04
C ALA A 633 34.89 42.65 -10.95
N VAL A 634 35.94 41.84 -11.02
CA VAL A 634 36.09 40.72 -11.94
C VAL A 634 35.90 39.39 -11.24
N ARG A 635 36.30 39.25 -9.98
CA ARG A 635 36.25 38.01 -9.22
C ARG A 635 35.41 38.17 -7.94
N ASP A 636 34.54 37.22 -7.65
CA ASP A 636 33.79 37.18 -6.41
C ASP A 636 34.65 36.53 -5.30
N GLU A 637 35.01 37.29 -4.25
CA GLU A 637 35.82 36.81 -3.12
C GLU A 637 35.11 35.67 -2.33
N ALA A 638 33.79 35.50 -2.51
CA ALA A 638 33.03 34.46 -1.85
C ALA A 638 33.28 33.04 -2.41
N SER A 639 33.86 32.93 -3.62
CA SER A 639 34.16 31.64 -4.28
C SER A 639 35.48 31.00 -3.84
N SER A 640 36.30 31.66 -2.99
CA SER A 640 37.63 31.18 -2.58
C SER A 640 37.70 30.48 -1.22
N LYS A 641 36.54 30.19 -0.56
CA LYS A 641 36.54 29.35 0.64
C LYS A 641 36.45 27.87 0.24
N PRO A 642 37.40 27.01 0.74
CA PRO A 642 37.28 25.57 0.52
C PRO A 642 35.96 25.06 1.09
N ARG A 643 35.15 24.40 0.28
CA ARG A 643 33.96 23.63 0.72
C ARG A 643 34.39 22.33 1.37
N ASP A 644 35.04 22.38 2.53
CA ASP A 644 35.11 21.27 3.47
C ASP A 644 34.22 21.61 4.64
N VAL A 645 33.26 20.70 4.89
CA VAL A 645 32.23 20.67 5.94
C VAL A 645 30.82 20.90 5.39
N TRP A 646 30.22 19.83 4.82
CA TRP A 646 28.79 19.47 4.94
C TRP A 646 28.49 18.16 4.18
N LEU A 647 29.30 17.11 4.44
CA LEU A 647 28.91 15.72 4.14
C LEU A 647 29.29 14.82 5.33
N ARG A 648 28.67 15.10 6.47
CA ARG A 648 28.53 14.12 7.55
C ARG A 648 27.18 14.31 8.20
N GLY A 649 26.27 13.39 7.91
CA GLY A 649 25.05 13.27 8.69
C GLY A 649 23.81 13.03 7.83
N SER A 650 23.64 11.82 7.30
CA SER A 650 22.44 11.00 7.42
C SER A 650 22.31 10.04 6.23
N GLY A 651 22.37 8.75 6.52
CA GLY A 651 21.66 7.76 5.69
C GLY A 651 22.47 6.89 4.75
N ALA A 652 23.57 6.27 5.23
CA ALA A 652 24.08 5.07 4.56
C ALA A 652 24.88 4.18 5.54
N ALA A 653 24.20 3.65 6.53
CA ALA A 653 24.76 2.58 7.38
C ALA A 653 23.61 1.75 7.98
N LEU A 654 22.90 0.98 7.14
CA LEU A 654 22.02 -0.12 7.58
C LEU A 654 21.55 -0.96 6.39
N VAL A 655 22.48 -1.40 5.53
CA VAL A 655 22.29 -2.59 4.67
C VAL A 655 23.67 -3.10 4.26
N SER A 656 24.41 -3.72 5.19
CA SER A 656 25.46 -4.68 4.87
C SER A 656 26.04 -5.30 6.15
N GLN A 657 25.18 -5.99 6.91
CA GLN A 657 25.63 -6.94 7.93
C GLN A 657 24.51 -7.93 8.21
N GLN A 658 24.27 -8.84 7.27
CA GLN A 658 23.67 -10.15 7.51
C GLN A 658 23.83 -11.00 6.25
N LEU A 659 25.06 -11.40 5.97
CA LEU A 659 25.39 -12.56 5.13
C LEU A 659 26.87 -12.89 5.36
N SER A 660 27.14 -13.55 6.49
CA SER A 660 28.28 -14.45 6.68
C SER A 660 28.24 -14.97 8.10
N GLU A 661 27.68 -16.16 8.28
CA GLU A 661 28.42 -17.23 8.94
C GLU A 661 27.64 -18.54 8.88
N PRO A 662 28.33 -19.65 8.64
CA PRO A 662 27.76 -20.98 8.55
C PRO A 662 27.95 -21.75 9.87
N GLN A 663 26.95 -22.45 10.30
CA GLN A 663 26.97 -23.80 10.85
C GLN A 663 25.57 -24.21 11.32
#